data_4adfd34c23aacf175bd512b00f522929
#
_entry.id   4adfd34c23aacf175bd512b00f522929
#
_cell.length_a   1.000
_cell.length_b   1.000
_cell.length_c   1.000
_cell.angle_alpha   90.00
_cell.angle_beta   90.00
_cell.angle_gamma   90.00
#
_symmetry.space_group_name_H-M   'P 1'
#
loop_
_entity.id
_entity.type
_entity.pdbx_description
1 polymer ?
#
loop_
_entity_poly.entity_id
_entity_poly.type
_entity_poly.pdbx_seq_one_letter_code
_entity_poly.pdbx_strand_id
1 'polypeptide(L)'
;MKKYIGLVALMGLCLTDAFAQYPGQSEACMKVPVQVSLKALSFDYADVRLLDGPFKRAMEVNQRWLKEADVERFMHNYRVTAGLKTNAEAFGGWEGLDVELRGHSLGHLLTALSEMYASTGDELYKQKCNAFVEALAECQQALDADGYLSAFPEHLIDRAIEGKSVWAPWYTLHKIYAGLLDAYLLCDNRQAYDVVSKMCDWAYGKLKSLSDDDLQRMLQCEFGGMSEFFYNMYAVSGNRQHKELGDKFYHKVILDPLLAGEDKLGGTHANTQIPKAVGEARGYEVTGEQRHHDIAEFFWHTVLKNHTYVTGGNSDSEYFGQPGKLSERLGQNTTETCNTYNMLKLTRHLFTWDALPGYADYYERALYNHILSSQNPETGGVTYFHTLHPGSAKDFNMPFIAHTCCVGTGYENHSKYGEAIYYRTSDDKGLYVNLFIASELNWKEKGFKLRQETSFPEESSTRLTVSAETPVDLTLHLRYPVWAVDGVKVKVNGKKVAVRTKPSSYISLKRSWKEGDIIEMEMPMRLHTEFMPDNPSKGAILYGPIVLAAELGADDIDDTFGVPVFVNPDKKLEKWIKPVEGKQMTFRTKGVGRPEEALLSPLYKIYNQRYAAYFDFFTEEDWTNKQKEYKKRLQEEKDIASRTIDWVGIGEHQSERDHLVESKISYVYNQGGRMGRDVRAEGFLHYQVAVNPEGKNELMLTFWGSDSGHLQFDVLIDGKVMTNITVTDEKPGAFYNRFFAIPDEMVLGKENVRISFIPTPGNRAGIIYGLRTLHSNK
;
A
#
# COMPACT_ATOMS: atom_id res chain seq x y z
N MET A 1 -1.18 -80.63 5.90
CA MET A 1 -1.35 -79.47 6.77
C MET A 1 -0.35 -78.38 6.37
N LYS A 2 -0.75 -77.45 5.57
CA LYS A 2 0.09 -76.34 5.06
C LYS A 2 -0.17 -75.13 5.91
N LYS A 3 0.87 -74.59 6.55
CA LYS A 3 0.85 -73.31 7.28
C LYS A 3 0.95 -72.15 6.28
N TYR A 4 -0.01 -71.25 6.27
CA TYR A 4 0.09 -69.95 5.64
C TYR A 4 0.67 -68.94 6.63
N ILE A 5 1.82 -68.37 6.28
CA ILE A 5 2.40 -67.23 6.94
C ILE A 5 1.95 -66.00 6.16
N GLY A 6 1.12 -65.19 6.81
CA GLY A 6 0.72 -63.91 6.24
C GLY A 6 1.82 -62.87 6.45
N LEU A 7 2.29 -62.31 5.39
CA LEU A 7 3.21 -61.14 5.36
C LEU A 7 2.39 -59.87 5.50
N VAL A 8 2.43 -59.22 6.64
CA VAL A 8 1.87 -57.86 6.82
C VAL A 8 2.92 -56.90 6.34
N ALA A 9 2.70 -56.32 5.18
CA ALA A 9 3.48 -55.20 4.69
C ALA A 9 3.07 -53.95 5.45
N LEU A 10 3.91 -53.48 6.35
CA LEU A 10 3.82 -52.12 6.89
C LEU A 10 4.17 -51.14 5.73
N MET A 11 3.16 -50.53 5.14
CA MET A 11 3.37 -49.31 4.38
C MET A 11 3.68 -48.18 5.37
N GLY A 12 4.93 -47.83 5.52
CA GLY A 12 5.34 -46.60 6.13
C GLY A 12 4.86 -45.42 5.26
N LEU A 13 3.83 -44.71 5.71
CA LEU A 13 3.56 -43.38 5.18
C LEU A 13 4.75 -42.52 5.59
N CYS A 14 5.61 -42.21 4.64
CA CYS A 14 6.44 -41.02 4.72
C CYS A 14 5.49 -39.83 4.64
N LEU A 15 5.14 -39.26 5.77
CA LEU A 15 4.57 -37.90 5.84
C LEU A 15 5.72 -36.96 5.44
N THR A 16 5.75 -36.56 4.18
CA THR A 16 6.54 -35.42 3.77
C THR A 16 5.79 -34.20 4.31
N ASP A 17 6.38 -33.52 5.27
CA ASP A 17 5.91 -32.24 5.77
C ASP A 17 5.96 -31.21 4.63
N ALA A 18 4.86 -31.06 3.92
CA ALA A 18 4.70 -30.07 2.87
C ALA A 18 3.94 -28.88 3.47
N PHE A 19 4.64 -27.78 3.66
CA PHE A 19 4.06 -26.52 4.13
C PHE A 19 3.30 -25.83 3.00
N ALA A 20 2.08 -25.39 3.29
CA ALA A 20 1.21 -24.76 2.30
C ALA A 20 1.51 -23.27 2.15
N GLN A 21 1.60 -22.79 0.93
CA GLN A 21 1.72 -21.37 0.57
C GLN A 21 0.43 -20.87 -0.08
N TYR A 22 0.04 -19.61 0.17
CA TYR A 22 -1.09 -19.00 -0.54
C TYR A 22 -0.64 -18.36 -1.87
N PRO A 23 -1.47 -18.49 -2.92
CA PRO A 23 -2.65 -19.32 -3.05
C PRO A 23 -2.28 -20.79 -2.87
N GLY A 24 -3.01 -21.49 -1.98
CA GLY A 24 -2.66 -22.79 -1.46
C GLY A 24 -2.27 -23.82 -2.51
N GLN A 25 -1.06 -24.33 -2.38
CA GLN A 25 -0.45 -25.27 -3.34
C GLN A 25 -0.15 -26.61 -2.70
N SER A 26 -0.17 -26.68 -1.37
CA SER A 26 0.03 -27.95 -0.66
C SER A 26 -1.26 -28.73 -0.58
N GLU A 27 -1.39 -29.75 -1.39
CA GLU A 27 -2.51 -30.71 -1.31
C GLU A 27 -2.61 -31.40 0.06
N ALA A 28 -1.51 -31.52 0.79
CA ALA A 28 -1.46 -32.20 2.08
C ALA A 28 -2.29 -31.48 3.18
N CYS A 29 -2.37 -30.14 3.14
CA CYS A 29 -3.14 -29.35 4.11
C CYS A 29 -4.56 -29.01 3.62
N MET A 30 -4.87 -29.18 2.34
CA MET A 30 -6.14 -28.81 1.74
C MET A 30 -7.11 -29.99 1.67
N LYS A 31 -8.27 -29.86 2.30
CA LYS A 31 -9.37 -30.83 2.17
C LYS A 31 -10.25 -30.57 0.95
N VAL A 32 -10.29 -29.32 0.49
CA VAL A 32 -10.99 -28.94 -0.75
C VAL A 32 -9.93 -28.58 -1.78
N PRO A 33 -9.78 -29.39 -2.83
CA PRO A 33 -8.82 -29.07 -3.90
C PRO A 33 -9.28 -27.85 -4.69
N VAL A 34 -8.34 -27.22 -5.40
CA VAL A 34 -8.65 -26.15 -6.35
C VAL A 34 -9.60 -26.69 -7.41
N GLN A 35 -10.69 -25.95 -7.68
CA GLN A 35 -11.79 -26.34 -8.58
C GLN A 35 -11.56 -25.89 -10.02
N VAL A 36 -10.50 -25.15 -10.28
CA VAL A 36 -10.16 -24.56 -11.58
C VAL A 36 -8.83 -25.06 -12.11
N SER A 37 -8.61 -24.96 -13.41
CA SER A 37 -7.33 -25.33 -14.02
C SER A 37 -6.32 -24.21 -13.83
N LEU A 38 -5.29 -24.45 -13.04
CA LEU A 38 -4.14 -23.56 -12.90
C LEU A 38 -3.09 -23.85 -13.97
N LYS A 39 -2.42 -22.82 -14.49
CA LYS A 39 -1.29 -22.93 -15.43
C LYS A 39 0.04 -22.98 -14.69
N ALA A 40 0.13 -22.27 -13.58
CA ALA A 40 1.33 -22.19 -12.77
C ALA A 40 1.01 -22.40 -11.29
N LEU A 41 1.97 -22.95 -10.56
CA LEU A 41 1.88 -23.22 -9.13
C LEU A 41 3.09 -22.58 -8.44
N SER A 42 2.86 -21.93 -7.29
CA SER A 42 3.94 -21.37 -6.47
C SER A 42 4.78 -22.48 -5.84
N PHE A 43 6.02 -22.15 -5.50
CA PHE A 43 6.83 -22.95 -4.58
C PHE A 43 6.56 -22.52 -3.14
N ASP A 44 6.82 -23.41 -2.20
CA ASP A 44 6.77 -23.08 -0.79
C ASP A 44 7.89 -22.10 -0.43
N TYR A 45 7.67 -21.25 0.59
CA TYR A 45 8.71 -20.33 1.09
C TYR A 45 10.01 -21.06 1.45
N ALA A 46 9.89 -22.29 1.97
CA ALA A 46 11.03 -23.13 2.33
C ALA A 46 11.89 -23.57 1.15
N ASP A 47 11.34 -23.57 -0.06
CA ASP A 47 12.05 -24.00 -1.26
C ASP A 47 12.87 -22.90 -1.91
N VAL A 48 12.62 -21.61 -1.55
CA VAL A 48 13.30 -20.47 -2.12
C VAL A 48 14.09 -19.74 -1.04
N ARG A 49 15.39 -19.62 -1.20
CA ARG A 49 16.28 -18.89 -0.29
C ARG A 49 16.90 -17.70 -1.01
N LEU A 50 16.82 -16.51 -0.40
CA LEU A 50 17.45 -15.32 -0.92
C LEU A 50 18.97 -15.40 -0.75
N LEU A 51 19.70 -14.97 -1.77
CA LEU A 51 21.14 -14.71 -1.74
C LEU A 51 21.40 -13.20 -1.54
N ASP A 52 22.67 -12.81 -1.41
CA ASP A 52 23.04 -11.43 -1.17
C ASP A 52 22.50 -10.49 -2.25
N GLY A 53 21.86 -9.42 -1.79
CA GLY A 53 21.20 -8.46 -2.65
C GLY A 53 20.29 -7.52 -1.87
N PRO A 54 19.62 -6.56 -2.52
CA PRO A 54 18.80 -5.57 -1.84
C PRO A 54 17.64 -6.20 -1.05
N PHE A 55 17.03 -7.24 -1.56
CA PHE A 55 15.89 -7.92 -0.93
C PHE A 55 16.29 -8.71 0.32
N LYS A 56 17.43 -9.42 0.28
CA LYS A 56 17.94 -10.09 1.47
C LYS A 56 18.28 -9.09 2.57
N ARG A 57 18.94 -7.97 2.23
CA ARG A 57 19.24 -6.91 3.19
C ARG A 57 17.98 -6.31 3.80
N ALA A 58 16.95 -6.05 3.00
CA ALA A 58 15.66 -5.57 3.49
C ALA A 58 14.98 -6.58 4.42
N MET A 59 15.04 -7.88 4.11
CA MET A 59 14.57 -8.95 4.99
C MET A 59 15.35 -8.98 6.31
N GLU A 60 16.68 -8.84 6.28
CA GLU A 60 17.53 -8.83 7.48
C GLU A 60 17.24 -7.63 8.39
N VAL A 61 16.90 -6.47 7.81
CA VAL A 61 16.44 -5.31 8.58
C VAL A 61 15.12 -5.61 9.29
N ASN A 62 14.16 -6.24 8.60
CA ASN A 62 12.88 -6.65 9.20
C ASN A 62 13.06 -7.70 10.30
N GLN A 63 13.99 -8.64 10.12
CA GLN A 63 14.31 -9.67 11.12
C GLN A 63 14.68 -9.08 12.48
N ARG A 64 15.36 -7.92 12.51
CA ARG A 64 15.72 -7.25 13.78
C ARG A 64 14.46 -6.92 14.58
N TRP A 65 13.48 -6.30 13.95
CA TRP A 65 12.21 -5.95 14.58
C TRP A 65 11.41 -7.17 15.03
N LEU A 66 11.30 -8.20 14.18
CA LEU A 66 10.59 -9.43 14.54
C LEU A 66 11.24 -10.14 15.74
N LYS A 67 12.57 -10.07 15.88
CA LYS A 67 13.30 -10.61 17.04
C LYS A 67 13.00 -9.83 18.33
N GLU A 68 12.77 -8.53 18.24
CA GLU A 68 12.50 -7.65 19.38
C GLU A 68 11.03 -7.65 19.83
N ALA A 69 10.10 -8.23 19.02
CA ALA A 69 8.69 -8.29 19.38
C ALA A 69 8.46 -8.95 20.74
N ASP A 70 7.91 -8.21 21.70
CA ASP A 70 7.64 -8.66 23.06
C ASP A 70 6.23 -9.23 23.17
N VAL A 71 6.14 -10.52 23.56
CA VAL A 71 4.87 -11.24 23.65
C VAL A 71 3.91 -10.59 24.64
N GLU A 72 4.37 -10.27 25.85
CA GLU A 72 3.51 -9.73 26.90
C GLU A 72 2.97 -8.36 26.54
N ARG A 73 3.78 -7.54 25.87
CA ARG A 73 3.38 -6.20 25.46
C ARG A 73 2.34 -6.22 24.33
N PHE A 74 2.51 -7.06 23.32
CA PHE A 74 1.50 -7.25 22.25
C PHE A 74 0.22 -7.88 22.78
N MET A 75 0.31 -8.75 23.79
CA MET A 75 -0.83 -9.40 24.41
C MET A 75 -1.57 -8.53 25.43
N HIS A 76 -1.05 -7.34 25.78
CA HIS A 76 -1.63 -6.49 26.81
C HIS A 76 -3.15 -6.27 26.62
N ASN A 77 -3.57 -5.77 25.47
CA ASN A 77 -4.96 -5.46 25.17
C ASN A 77 -5.86 -6.70 25.12
N TYR A 78 -5.35 -7.82 24.65
CA TYR A 78 -6.07 -9.10 24.66
C TYR A 78 -6.31 -9.61 26.08
N ARG A 79 -5.28 -9.56 26.95
CA ARG A 79 -5.39 -9.92 28.36
C ARG A 79 -6.38 -9.03 29.10
N VAL A 80 -6.30 -7.71 28.89
CA VAL A 80 -7.25 -6.74 29.48
C VAL A 80 -8.69 -7.04 29.06
N THR A 81 -8.92 -7.29 27.79
CA THR A 81 -10.25 -7.62 27.24
C THR A 81 -10.76 -8.97 27.80
N ALA A 82 -9.87 -9.93 28.01
CA ALA A 82 -10.20 -11.23 28.58
C ALA A 82 -10.30 -11.21 30.12
N GLY A 83 -10.11 -10.08 30.79
CA GLY A 83 -10.13 -9.98 32.25
C GLY A 83 -8.91 -10.59 32.93
N LEU A 84 -7.84 -10.89 32.19
CA LEU A 84 -6.60 -11.42 32.69
C LEU A 84 -5.66 -10.32 33.17
N LYS A 85 -4.81 -10.62 34.14
CA LYS A 85 -3.79 -9.67 34.61
C LYS A 85 -2.64 -9.55 33.61
N THR A 86 -2.15 -8.34 33.40
CA THR A 86 -0.91 -8.04 32.68
C THR A 86 -0.09 -7.01 33.42
N ASN A 87 1.23 -7.18 33.40
CA ASN A 87 2.17 -6.22 33.97
C ASN A 87 2.94 -5.46 32.85
N ALA A 88 2.71 -5.80 31.58
CA ALA A 88 3.29 -5.12 30.46
C ALA A 88 2.62 -3.74 30.25
N GLU A 89 3.36 -2.79 29.72
CA GLU A 89 2.80 -1.50 29.32
C GLU A 89 2.00 -1.63 28.02
N ALA A 90 0.85 -0.95 27.93
CA ALA A 90 0.09 -0.86 26.69
C ALA A 90 0.89 -0.13 25.60
N PHE A 91 0.64 -0.47 24.35
CA PHE A 91 1.04 0.37 23.23
C PHE A 91 0.17 1.62 23.13
N GLY A 92 0.74 2.65 22.49
CA GLY A 92 -0.02 3.82 22.03
C GLY A 92 -0.43 3.70 20.56
N GLY A 93 -0.69 4.85 19.93
CA GLY A 93 -1.11 4.90 18.52
C GLY A 93 -2.38 4.07 18.28
N TRP A 94 -2.44 3.35 17.17
CA TRP A 94 -3.62 2.56 16.82
C TRP A 94 -3.83 1.31 17.72
N GLU A 95 -2.86 0.96 18.55
CA GLU A 95 -2.98 -0.09 19.56
C GLU A 95 -3.32 0.45 20.96
N GLY A 96 -3.65 1.74 21.11
CA GLY A 96 -4.08 2.33 22.37
C GLY A 96 -5.36 1.67 22.92
N LEU A 97 -5.48 1.58 24.26
CA LEU A 97 -6.61 0.92 24.94
C LEU A 97 -8.00 1.50 24.60
N ASP A 98 -8.05 2.76 24.21
CA ASP A 98 -9.27 3.50 23.83
C ASP A 98 -9.52 3.46 22.31
N VAL A 99 -8.65 2.85 21.52
CA VAL A 99 -8.76 2.77 20.07
C VAL A 99 -9.54 1.53 19.65
N GLU A 100 -10.59 1.69 18.85
CA GLU A 100 -11.46 0.58 18.41
C GLU A 100 -10.76 -0.41 17.45
N LEU A 101 -9.66 0.02 16.81
CA LEU A 101 -8.88 -0.79 15.85
C LEU A 101 -7.81 -1.68 16.50
N ARG A 102 -7.57 -1.55 17.83
CA ARG A 102 -6.51 -2.26 18.54
C ARG A 102 -6.55 -3.77 18.36
N GLY A 103 -5.40 -4.41 18.27
CA GLY A 103 -5.23 -5.85 18.09
C GLY A 103 -4.83 -6.29 16.69
N HIS A 104 -4.98 -5.43 15.66
CA HIS A 104 -4.65 -5.79 14.29
C HIS A 104 -3.15 -6.06 14.08
N SER A 105 -2.28 -5.32 14.77
CA SER A 105 -0.82 -5.46 14.64
C SER A 105 -0.34 -6.86 15.02
N LEU A 106 -0.97 -7.50 16.01
CA LEU A 106 -0.61 -8.86 16.38
C LEU A 106 -0.92 -9.88 15.25
N GLY A 107 -2.05 -9.70 14.56
CA GLY A 107 -2.38 -10.56 13.43
C GLY A 107 -1.33 -10.49 12.31
N HIS A 108 -0.94 -9.28 11.91
CA HIS A 108 0.16 -9.07 10.97
C HIS A 108 1.49 -9.67 11.45
N LEU A 109 1.78 -9.52 12.75
CA LEU A 109 3.01 -10.05 13.34
C LEU A 109 3.04 -11.58 13.29
N LEU A 110 1.92 -12.26 13.56
CA LEU A 110 1.82 -13.72 13.45
C LEU A 110 2.08 -14.20 12.02
N THR A 111 1.45 -13.56 11.02
CA THR A 111 1.72 -13.84 9.61
C THR A 111 3.21 -13.65 9.29
N ALA A 112 3.79 -12.50 9.66
CA ALA A 112 5.17 -12.18 9.37
C ALA A 112 6.18 -13.12 10.05
N LEU A 113 5.93 -13.54 11.30
CA LEU A 113 6.76 -14.52 12.01
C LEU A 113 6.69 -15.90 11.32
N SER A 114 5.51 -16.29 10.88
CA SER A 114 5.29 -17.56 10.18
C SER A 114 5.97 -17.56 8.80
N GLU A 115 5.81 -16.48 8.01
CA GLU A 115 6.49 -16.28 6.73
C GLU A 115 8.01 -16.20 6.88
N MET A 116 8.51 -15.51 7.93
CA MET A 116 9.95 -15.39 8.18
C MET A 116 10.56 -16.73 8.57
N TYR A 117 9.88 -17.53 9.42
CA TYR A 117 10.29 -18.90 9.70
C TYR A 117 10.38 -19.73 8.42
N ALA A 118 9.31 -19.73 7.62
CA ALA A 118 9.27 -20.50 6.38
C ALA A 118 10.35 -20.04 5.38
N SER A 119 10.57 -18.72 5.25
CA SER A 119 11.57 -18.14 4.35
C SER A 119 13.03 -18.37 4.78
N THR A 120 13.30 -18.54 6.07
CA THR A 120 14.68 -18.63 6.60
C THR A 120 15.03 -19.97 7.22
N GLY A 121 14.04 -20.66 7.81
CA GLY A 121 14.25 -21.85 8.62
C GLY A 121 14.77 -21.54 10.04
N ASP A 122 14.79 -20.27 10.47
CA ASP A 122 15.24 -19.89 11.81
C ASP A 122 14.13 -20.16 12.84
N GLU A 123 14.33 -21.16 13.68
CA GLU A 123 13.40 -21.65 14.70
C GLU A 123 12.96 -20.59 15.71
N LEU A 124 13.71 -19.50 15.88
CA LEU A 124 13.35 -18.41 16.77
C LEU A 124 11.98 -17.81 16.40
N TYR A 125 11.70 -17.65 15.11
CA TYR A 125 10.43 -17.07 14.66
C TYR A 125 9.25 -18.00 14.91
N LYS A 126 9.43 -19.30 14.71
CA LYS A 126 8.42 -20.32 15.06
C LYS A 126 8.16 -20.35 16.57
N GLN A 127 9.20 -20.29 17.40
CA GLN A 127 9.06 -20.25 18.86
C GLN A 127 8.29 -19.01 19.32
N LYS A 128 8.59 -17.82 18.76
CA LYS A 128 7.83 -16.60 19.04
C LYS A 128 6.37 -16.70 18.59
N CYS A 129 6.13 -17.18 17.38
CA CYS A 129 4.78 -17.44 16.87
C CYS A 129 3.99 -18.35 17.82
N ASN A 130 4.59 -19.47 18.26
CA ASN A 130 3.96 -20.41 19.18
C ASN A 130 3.63 -19.76 20.52
N ALA A 131 4.52 -18.91 21.07
CA ALA A 131 4.27 -18.20 22.33
C ALA A 131 3.08 -17.22 22.22
N PHE A 132 2.94 -16.51 21.10
CA PHE A 132 1.77 -15.68 20.83
C PHE A 132 0.49 -16.49 20.73
N VAL A 133 0.52 -17.63 20.03
CA VAL A 133 -0.64 -18.51 19.86
C VAL A 133 -1.08 -19.08 21.23
N GLU A 134 -0.14 -19.48 22.08
CA GLU A 134 -0.44 -19.97 23.44
C GLU A 134 -1.15 -18.88 24.27
N ALA A 135 -0.63 -17.63 24.25
CA ALA A 135 -1.23 -16.53 24.96
C ALA A 135 -2.62 -16.13 24.40
N LEU A 136 -2.82 -16.21 23.08
CA LEU A 136 -4.15 -16.00 22.47
C LEU A 136 -5.14 -17.08 22.87
N ALA A 137 -4.72 -18.36 22.94
CA ALA A 137 -5.56 -19.45 23.38
C ALA A 137 -5.98 -19.29 24.84
N GLU A 138 -5.06 -18.84 25.72
CA GLU A 138 -5.37 -18.47 27.12
C GLU A 138 -6.45 -17.37 27.19
N CYS A 139 -6.30 -16.31 26.38
CA CYS A 139 -7.29 -15.23 26.33
C CYS A 139 -8.65 -15.71 25.81
N GLN A 140 -8.69 -16.55 24.77
CA GLN A 140 -9.94 -17.12 24.24
C GLN A 140 -10.66 -17.97 25.29
N GLN A 141 -9.90 -18.77 26.03
CA GLN A 141 -10.46 -19.59 27.11
C GLN A 141 -11.01 -18.72 28.26
N ALA A 142 -10.30 -17.66 28.63
CA ALA A 142 -10.72 -16.77 29.71
C ALA A 142 -11.95 -15.91 29.36
N LEU A 143 -12.10 -15.54 28.08
CA LEU A 143 -13.29 -14.82 27.59
C LEU A 143 -14.56 -15.66 27.72
N ASP A 144 -14.49 -16.98 27.56
CA ASP A 144 -15.64 -17.91 27.59
C ASP A 144 -16.87 -17.39 26.81
N ALA A 145 -16.61 -16.88 25.59
CA ALA A 145 -17.59 -16.18 24.74
C ALA A 145 -17.77 -16.88 23.40
N ASP A 146 -18.17 -18.18 23.45
CA ASP A 146 -18.48 -19.02 22.29
C ASP A 146 -17.39 -19.05 21.18
N GLY A 147 -16.14 -18.80 21.55
CA GLY A 147 -15.00 -18.79 20.65
C GLY A 147 -14.56 -17.40 20.18
N TYR A 148 -15.22 -16.32 20.59
CA TYR A 148 -14.76 -14.95 20.34
C TYR A 148 -13.35 -14.71 20.88
N LEU A 149 -12.53 -14.00 20.11
CA LEU A 149 -11.19 -13.56 20.51
C LEU A 149 -10.83 -12.25 19.81
N SER A 150 -10.55 -11.21 20.58
CA SER A 150 -10.00 -9.95 20.09
C SER A 150 -9.36 -9.15 21.22
N ALA A 151 -8.65 -8.08 20.86
CA ALA A 151 -8.14 -7.08 21.78
C ALA A 151 -9.21 -6.03 22.20
N PHE A 152 -10.43 -6.13 21.68
CA PHE A 152 -11.55 -5.24 21.99
C PHE A 152 -12.81 -6.06 22.33
N PRO A 153 -13.78 -5.48 23.06
CA PRO A 153 -14.99 -6.19 23.46
C PRO A 153 -15.92 -6.46 22.28
N GLU A 154 -16.62 -7.61 22.34
CA GLU A 154 -17.46 -8.13 21.26
C GLU A 154 -18.55 -7.16 20.77
N HIS A 155 -19.07 -6.28 21.63
CA HIS A 155 -20.12 -5.32 21.26
C HIS A 155 -19.72 -4.36 20.11
N LEU A 156 -18.41 -4.21 19.78
CA LEU A 156 -17.99 -3.46 18.60
C LEU A 156 -18.40 -4.16 17.30
N ILE A 157 -18.46 -5.49 17.30
CA ILE A 157 -18.98 -6.27 16.18
C ILE A 157 -20.50 -6.07 16.05
N ASP A 158 -21.23 -6.07 17.19
CA ASP A 158 -22.67 -5.84 17.18
C ASP A 158 -22.98 -4.43 16.61
N ARG A 159 -22.19 -3.40 16.97
CA ARG A 159 -22.31 -2.06 16.39
C ARG A 159 -22.11 -2.05 14.87
N ALA A 160 -21.13 -2.81 14.35
CA ALA A 160 -20.93 -2.92 12.91
C ALA A 160 -22.12 -3.59 12.23
N ILE A 161 -22.67 -4.68 12.80
CA ILE A 161 -23.87 -5.37 12.28
C ILE A 161 -25.07 -4.43 12.27
N GLU A 162 -25.25 -3.64 13.31
CA GLU A 162 -26.32 -2.66 13.42
C GLU A 162 -26.13 -1.43 12.52
N GLY A 163 -24.99 -1.29 11.84
CA GLY A 163 -24.65 -0.12 11.03
C GLY A 163 -24.36 1.14 11.85
N LYS A 164 -24.02 0.98 13.11
CA LYS A 164 -23.60 2.09 13.99
C LYS A 164 -22.14 2.45 13.75
N SER A 165 -21.78 3.71 14.02
CA SER A 165 -20.40 4.17 13.87
C SER A 165 -19.45 3.36 14.73
N VAL A 166 -18.47 2.73 14.10
CA VAL A 166 -17.38 1.96 14.72
C VAL A 166 -16.20 1.90 13.75
N TRP A 167 -14.98 1.84 14.27
CA TRP A 167 -13.81 1.80 13.42
C TRP A 167 -13.37 0.36 13.16
N ALA A 168 -13.80 -0.20 12.02
CA ALA A 168 -13.31 -1.39 11.33
C ALA A 168 -13.02 -2.65 12.19
N PRO A 169 -13.95 -3.12 13.07
CA PRO A 169 -13.66 -4.27 13.92
C PRO A 169 -13.48 -5.58 13.14
N TRP A 170 -14.19 -5.78 12.01
CA TRP A 170 -13.98 -6.93 11.14
C TRP A 170 -12.61 -6.92 10.45
N TYR A 171 -12.06 -5.74 10.13
CA TYR A 171 -10.68 -5.61 9.65
C TYR A 171 -9.68 -6.13 10.69
N THR A 172 -9.80 -5.71 11.96
CA THR A 172 -8.92 -6.21 13.03
C THR A 172 -9.05 -7.72 13.18
N LEU A 173 -10.27 -8.25 13.23
CA LEU A 173 -10.50 -9.69 13.28
C LEU A 173 -9.84 -10.41 12.09
N HIS A 174 -9.95 -9.87 10.87
CA HIS A 174 -9.31 -10.45 9.69
C HIS A 174 -7.82 -10.70 9.93
N LYS A 175 -7.11 -9.74 10.52
CA LYS A 175 -5.66 -9.89 10.76
C LYS A 175 -5.36 -11.00 11.75
N ILE A 176 -6.16 -11.11 12.83
CA ILE A 176 -6.02 -12.18 13.82
C ILE A 176 -6.32 -13.55 13.20
N TYR A 177 -7.41 -13.64 12.43
CA TYR A 177 -7.81 -14.86 11.73
C TYR A 177 -6.73 -15.32 10.74
N ALA A 178 -6.21 -14.42 9.91
CA ALA A 178 -5.17 -14.71 8.93
C ALA A 178 -3.87 -15.15 9.63
N GLY A 179 -3.42 -14.41 10.65
CA GLY A 179 -2.21 -14.73 11.38
C GLY A 179 -2.26 -16.09 12.09
N LEU A 180 -3.40 -16.47 12.66
CA LEU A 180 -3.59 -17.80 13.27
C LEU A 180 -3.57 -18.91 12.21
N LEU A 181 -4.19 -18.68 11.04
CA LEU A 181 -4.16 -19.67 9.97
C LEU A 181 -2.77 -19.85 9.40
N ASP A 182 -2.00 -18.76 9.24
CA ASP A 182 -0.60 -18.81 8.79
C ASP A 182 0.31 -19.51 9.82
N ALA A 183 0.06 -19.30 11.12
CA ALA A 183 0.75 -20.03 12.19
C ALA A 183 0.50 -21.53 12.09
N TYR A 184 -0.72 -21.95 11.75
CA TYR A 184 -1.03 -23.35 11.49
C TYR A 184 -0.30 -23.88 10.25
N LEU A 185 -0.40 -23.17 9.13
CA LEU A 185 0.08 -23.63 7.82
C LEU A 185 1.61 -23.60 7.68
N LEU A 186 2.26 -22.58 8.23
CA LEU A 186 3.69 -22.33 8.04
C LEU A 186 4.55 -22.73 9.24
N CYS A 187 3.99 -22.73 10.45
CA CYS A 187 4.67 -23.16 11.68
C CYS A 187 4.21 -24.51 12.23
N ASP A 188 3.26 -25.18 11.55
CA ASP A 188 2.67 -26.44 11.99
C ASP A 188 2.05 -26.36 13.40
N ASN A 189 1.46 -25.18 13.73
CA ASN A 189 0.89 -24.94 15.05
C ASN A 189 -0.58 -25.39 15.12
N ARG A 190 -0.83 -26.59 15.60
CA ARG A 190 -2.19 -27.14 15.72
C ARG A 190 -3.10 -26.33 16.64
N GLN A 191 -2.56 -25.74 17.71
CA GLN A 191 -3.33 -24.90 18.64
C GLN A 191 -3.88 -23.67 17.94
N ALA A 192 -3.12 -23.06 16.99
CA ALA A 192 -3.61 -21.94 16.19
C ALA A 192 -4.83 -22.32 15.36
N TYR A 193 -4.83 -23.52 14.76
CA TYR A 193 -6.01 -24.03 14.04
C TYR A 193 -7.21 -24.22 14.97
N ASP A 194 -7.00 -24.74 16.17
CA ASP A 194 -8.09 -24.98 17.14
C ASP A 194 -8.69 -23.65 17.64
N VAL A 195 -7.84 -22.61 17.87
CA VAL A 195 -8.28 -21.26 18.24
C VAL A 195 -9.09 -20.62 17.10
N VAL A 196 -8.55 -20.61 15.88
CA VAL A 196 -9.21 -19.95 14.74
C VAL A 196 -10.49 -20.67 14.31
N SER A 197 -10.56 -21.99 14.48
CA SER A 197 -11.79 -22.77 14.22
C SER A 197 -12.93 -22.35 15.12
N LYS A 198 -12.68 -22.16 16.43
CA LYS A 198 -13.69 -21.64 17.37
C LYS A 198 -14.12 -20.22 17.01
N MET A 199 -13.17 -19.38 16.57
CA MET A 199 -13.52 -18.04 16.08
C MET A 199 -14.43 -18.09 14.83
N CYS A 200 -14.21 -19.07 13.93
CA CYS A 200 -15.11 -19.29 12.78
C CYS A 200 -16.51 -19.73 13.21
N ASP A 201 -16.62 -20.64 14.20
CA ASP A 201 -17.90 -21.07 14.74
C ASP A 201 -18.67 -19.90 15.37
N TRP A 202 -17.97 -19.04 16.11
CA TRP A 202 -18.52 -17.79 16.66
C TRP A 202 -19.02 -16.87 15.55
N ALA A 203 -18.19 -16.61 14.52
CA ALA A 203 -18.58 -15.75 13.39
C ALA A 203 -19.81 -16.31 12.65
N TYR A 204 -19.88 -17.61 12.45
CA TYR A 204 -21.03 -18.27 11.86
C TYR A 204 -22.29 -18.07 12.72
N GLY A 205 -22.16 -18.23 14.03
CA GLY A 205 -23.23 -17.97 14.99
C GLY A 205 -23.81 -16.55 14.86
N LYS A 206 -22.93 -15.54 14.73
CA LYS A 206 -23.30 -14.11 14.56
C LYS A 206 -23.97 -13.81 13.23
N LEU A 207 -23.48 -14.40 12.13
CA LEU A 207 -23.85 -13.97 10.78
C LEU A 207 -24.90 -14.86 10.10
N LYS A 208 -25.11 -16.12 10.54
CA LYS A 208 -25.95 -17.10 9.84
C LYS A 208 -27.40 -16.66 9.62
N SER A 209 -27.96 -15.90 10.54
CA SER A 209 -29.37 -15.47 10.53
C SER A 209 -29.60 -14.04 10.03
N LEU A 210 -28.52 -13.31 9.69
CA LEU A 210 -28.66 -11.95 9.16
C LEU A 210 -29.30 -11.96 7.79
N SER A 211 -30.23 -11.01 7.57
CA SER A 211 -30.79 -10.74 6.25
C SER A 211 -29.71 -10.16 5.31
N ASP A 212 -29.98 -10.21 4.01
CA ASP A 212 -29.09 -9.59 3.02
C ASP A 212 -28.90 -8.09 3.28
N ASP A 213 -29.96 -7.37 3.62
CA ASP A 213 -29.92 -5.94 3.95
C ASP A 213 -29.05 -5.67 5.20
N ASP A 214 -29.13 -6.52 6.22
CA ASP A 214 -28.28 -6.40 7.41
C ASP A 214 -26.82 -6.63 7.06
N LEU A 215 -26.53 -7.64 6.23
CA LEU A 215 -25.19 -7.91 5.74
C LEU A 215 -24.65 -6.73 4.93
N GLN A 216 -25.40 -6.22 3.93
CA GLN A 216 -24.95 -5.08 3.12
C GLN A 216 -24.75 -3.82 3.96
N ARG A 217 -25.52 -3.61 5.03
CA ARG A 217 -25.32 -2.52 5.99
C ARG A 217 -24.02 -2.71 6.78
N MET A 218 -23.78 -3.89 7.33
CA MET A 218 -22.54 -4.24 8.02
C MET A 218 -21.30 -4.02 7.15
N LEU A 219 -21.37 -4.43 5.88
CA LEU A 219 -20.28 -4.37 4.92
C LEU A 219 -19.91 -2.94 4.48
N GLN A 220 -20.68 -1.91 4.87
CA GLN A 220 -20.27 -0.51 4.72
C GLN A 220 -19.06 -0.18 5.61
N CYS A 221 -18.92 -0.87 6.75
CA CYS A 221 -17.74 -0.80 7.59
C CYS A 221 -16.62 -1.67 6.99
N GLU A 222 -15.38 -1.20 7.03
CA GLU A 222 -14.24 -1.93 6.51
C GLU A 222 -14.08 -3.30 7.18
N PHE A 223 -13.85 -4.34 6.36
CA PHE A 223 -13.75 -5.72 6.84
C PHE A 223 -12.49 -6.46 6.36
N GLY A 224 -11.55 -5.76 5.72
CA GLY A 224 -10.31 -6.35 5.20
C GLY A 224 -10.57 -7.51 4.24
N GLY A 225 -9.78 -8.55 4.34
CA GLY A 225 -9.85 -9.77 3.53
C GLY A 225 -10.64 -10.91 4.18
N MET A 226 -11.74 -10.61 4.90
CA MET A 226 -12.53 -11.67 5.57
C MET A 226 -13.07 -12.72 4.58
N SER A 227 -13.46 -12.34 3.37
CA SER A 227 -13.88 -13.30 2.32
C SER A 227 -12.73 -14.24 1.92
N GLU A 228 -11.54 -13.69 1.65
CA GLU A 228 -10.33 -14.48 1.37
C GLU A 228 -10.02 -15.46 2.50
N PHE A 229 -10.02 -14.98 3.74
CA PHE A 229 -9.77 -15.84 4.90
C PHE A 229 -10.76 -17.00 4.98
N PHE A 230 -12.06 -16.74 4.87
CA PHE A 230 -13.06 -17.81 4.99
C PHE A 230 -13.00 -18.81 3.84
N TYR A 231 -12.68 -18.39 2.63
CA TYR A 231 -12.42 -19.31 1.52
C TYR A 231 -11.13 -20.15 1.75
N ASN A 232 -10.09 -19.55 2.32
CA ASN A 232 -8.90 -20.29 2.74
C ASN A 232 -9.22 -21.30 3.83
N MET A 233 -10.00 -20.91 4.84
CA MET A 233 -10.41 -21.79 5.91
C MET A 233 -11.34 -22.92 5.41
N TYR A 234 -12.19 -22.65 4.40
CA TYR A 234 -12.96 -23.68 3.70
C TYR A 234 -12.05 -24.68 3.00
N ALA A 235 -11.05 -24.21 2.28
CA ALA A 235 -10.10 -25.09 1.61
C ALA A 235 -9.38 -26.02 2.60
N VAL A 236 -8.95 -25.51 3.74
CA VAL A 236 -8.23 -26.26 4.79
C VAL A 236 -9.16 -27.20 5.56
N SER A 237 -10.35 -26.76 5.95
CA SER A 237 -11.24 -27.51 6.86
C SER A 237 -12.22 -28.44 6.14
N GLY A 238 -12.62 -28.12 4.91
CA GLY A 238 -13.72 -28.75 4.19
C GLY A 238 -15.12 -28.42 4.77
N ASN A 239 -15.20 -27.53 5.76
CA ASN A 239 -16.47 -27.16 6.39
C ASN A 239 -17.23 -26.14 5.53
N ARG A 240 -18.41 -26.52 5.05
CA ARG A 240 -19.25 -25.65 4.19
C ARG A 240 -19.67 -24.33 4.85
N GLN A 241 -19.77 -24.29 6.18
CA GLN A 241 -20.07 -23.04 6.90
C GLN A 241 -19.01 -21.97 6.64
N HIS A 242 -17.74 -22.35 6.45
CA HIS A 242 -16.69 -21.41 6.11
C HIS A 242 -16.88 -20.83 4.69
N LYS A 243 -17.31 -21.66 3.72
CA LYS A 243 -17.69 -21.15 2.40
C LYS A 243 -18.85 -20.15 2.50
N GLU A 244 -19.92 -20.52 3.24
CA GLU A 244 -21.08 -19.65 3.46
C GLU A 244 -20.68 -18.32 4.09
N LEU A 245 -19.72 -18.32 5.02
CA LEU A 245 -19.15 -17.09 5.58
C LEU A 245 -18.41 -16.27 4.50
N GLY A 246 -17.59 -16.90 3.68
CA GLY A 246 -16.93 -16.22 2.55
C GLY A 246 -17.94 -15.53 1.63
N ASP A 247 -19.02 -16.23 1.27
CA ASP A 247 -20.10 -15.71 0.44
C ASP A 247 -20.83 -14.51 1.09
N LYS A 248 -20.98 -14.49 2.44
CA LYS A 248 -21.61 -13.38 3.18
C LYS A 248 -20.83 -12.08 3.15
N PHE A 249 -19.53 -12.11 2.90
CA PHE A 249 -18.67 -10.91 2.76
C PHE A 249 -18.67 -10.35 1.32
N TYR A 250 -19.65 -10.69 0.50
CA TYR A 250 -19.85 -10.13 -0.83
C TYR A 250 -20.51 -8.73 -0.75
N HIS A 251 -19.75 -7.66 -0.95
CA HIS A 251 -20.20 -6.28 -0.87
C HIS A 251 -20.72 -5.78 -2.21
N LYS A 252 -22.04 -5.88 -2.43
CA LYS A 252 -22.72 -5.65 -3.72
C LYS A 252 -22.43 -4.29 -4.35
N VAL A 253 -22.44 -3.22 -3.56
CA VAL A 253 -22.23 -1.85 -4.07
C VAL A 253 -20.87 -1.66 -4.78
N ILE A 254 -19.89 -2.51 -4.45
CA ILE A 254 -18.55 -2.51 -5.05
C ILE A 254 -18.41 -3.61 -6.09
N LEU A 255 -18.85 -4.83 -5.77
CA LEU A 255 -18.55 -6.00 -6.59
C LEU A 255 -19.51 -6.16 -7.78
N ASP A 256 -20.77 -5.75 -7.66
CA ASP A 256 -21.72 -5.81 -8.79
C ASP A 256 -21.34 -4.90 -9.97
N PRO A 257 -20.90 -3.63 -9.76
CA PRO A 257 -20.35 -2.82 -10.85
C PRO A 257 -19.13 -3.45 -11.52
N LEU A 258 -18.22 -4.05 -10.72
CA LEU A 258 -17.04 -4.73 -11.28
C LEU A 258 -17.42 -5.94 -12.13
N LEU A 259 -18.40 -6.73 -11.68
CA LEU A 259 -18.95 -7.85 -12.45
C LEU A 259 -19.61 -7.38 -13.76
N ALA A 260 -20.21 -6.18 -13.74
CA ALA A 260 -20.78 -5.55 -14.92
C ALA A 260 -19.74 -4.91 -15.86
N GLY A 261 -18.45 -4.93 -15.51
CA GLY A 261 -17.38 -4.29 -16.27
C GLY A 261 -17.35 -2.76 -16.13
N GLU A 262 -17.85 -2.22 -15.02
CA GLU A 262 -17.93 -0.79 -14.75
C GLU A 262 -16.89 -0.35 -13.71
N ASP A 263 -16.05 0.64 -14.07
CA ASP A 263 -15.14 1.30 -13.14
C ASP A 263 -15.89 2.37 -12.33
N LYS A 264 -16.34 2.00 -11.14
CA LYS A 264 -16.95 2.90 -10.14
C LYS A 264 -16.08 3.04 -8.88
N LEU A 265 -14.77 2.83 -9.00
CA LEU A 265 -13.85 2.90 -7.87
C LEU A 265 -13.57 4.34 -7.42
N GLY A 266 -13.70 5.33 -8.30
CA GLY A 266 -13.44 6.74 -8.00
C GLY A 266 -14.19 7.23 -6.76
N GLY A 267 -13.44 7.80 -5.78
CA GLY A 267 -13.97 8.27 -4.50
C GLY A 267 -14.15 7.18 -3.44
N THR A 268 -13.79 5.93 -3.72
CA THR A 268 -13.79 4.86 -2.71
C THR A 268 -12.42 4.70 -2.07
N HIS A 269 -12.39 4.29 -0.80
CA HIS A 269 -11.16 4.00 -0.06
C HIS A 269 -10.47 2.76 -0.66
N ALA A 270 -9.28 2.92 -1.22
CA ALA A 270 -8.64 1.92 -2.08
C ALA A 270 -8.31 0.62 -1.34
N ASN A 271 -7.67 0.73 -0.16
CA ASN A 271 -7.29 -0.44 0.63
C ASN A 271 -8.49 -1.26 1.11
N THR A 272 -9.66 -0.63 1.25
CA THR A 272 -10.91 -1.34 1.57
C THR A 272 -11.42 -2.19 0.40
N GLN A 273 -11.14 -1.80 -0.86
CA GLN A 273 -11.66 -2.51 -2.04
C GLN A 273 -10.72 -3.62 -2.53
N ILE A 274 -9.40 -3.41 -2.50
CA ILE A 274 -8.45 -4.39 -3.05
C ILE A 274 -8.56 -5.78 -2.38
N PRO A 275 -8.65 -5.90 -1.04
CA PRO A 275 -8.83 -7.21 -0.39
C PRO A 275 -10.12 -7.95 -0.79
N LYS A 276 -11.18 -7.22 -1.19
CA LYS A 276 -12.41 -7.85 -1.70
C LYS A 276 -12.13 -8.58 -3.00
N ALA A 277 -11.36 -7.96 -3.92
CA ALA A 277 -10.95 -8.62 -5.17
C ALA A 277 -10.02 -9.82 -4.92
N VAL A 278 -9.15 -9.77 -3.89
CA VAL A 278 -8.36 -10.94 -3.46
C VAL A 278 -9.28 -12.06 -2.96
N GLY A 279 -10.33 -11.72 -2.19
CA GLY A 279 -11.35 -12.68 -1.76
C GLY A 279 -12.10 -13.31 -2.93
N GLU A 280 -12.45 -12.52 -3.96
CA GLU A 280 -13.06 -13.04 -5.18
C GLU A 280 -12.08 -13.98 -5.91
N ALA A 281 -10.80 -13.62 -6.03
CA ALA A 281 -9.82 -14.50 -6.66
C ALA A 281 -9.74 -15.86 -5.94
N ARG A 282 -9.72 -15.87 -4.60
CA ARG A 282 -9.73 -17.11 -3.84
C ARG A 282 -11.06 -17.86 -3.95
N GLY A 283 -12.18 -17.14 -3.96
CA GLY A 283 -13.51 -17.70 -4.22
C GLY A 283 -13.56 -18.48 -5.54
N TYR A 284 -13.01 -17.94 -6.63
CA TYR A 284 -12.88 -18.64 -7.90
C TYR A 284 -12.14 -19.96 -7.77
N GLU A 285 -10.99 -19.96 -7.12
CA GLU A 285 -10.14 -21.15 -6.97
C GLU A 285 -10.83 -22.28 -6.20
N VAL A 286 -11.60 -21.97 -5.15
CA VAL A 286 -12.22 -23.00 -4.30
C VAL A 286 -13.66 -23.37 -4.70
N THR A 287 -14.31 -22.59 -5.58
CA THR A 287 -15.69 -22.85 -6.01
C THR A 287 -15.81 -23.15 -7.49
N GLY A 288 -14.94 -22.61 -8.33
CA GLY A 288 -15.04 -22.65 -9.78
C GLY A 288 -16.10 -21.71 -10.38
N GLU A 289 -16.72 -20.84 -9.57
CA GLU A 289 -17.75 -19.91 -10.03
C GLU A 289 -17.14 -18.76 -10.85
N GLN A 290 -17.48 -18.65 -12.12
CA GLN A 290 -16.88 -17.70 -13.08
C GLN A 290 -17.03 -16.23 -12.66
N ARG A 291 -18.11 -15.85 -11.96
CA ARG A 291 -18.30 -14.47 -11.50
C ARG A 291 -17.13 -13.95 -10.65
N HIS A 292 -16.56 -14.82 -9.84
CA HIS A 292 -15.42 -14.47 -8.98
C HIS A 292 -14.16 -14.15 -9.79
N HIS A 293 -13.90 -14.95 -10.84
CA HIS A 293 -12.82 -14.71 -11.80
C HIS A 293 -13.00 -13.34 -12.48
N ASP A 294 -14.18 -13.11 -13.04
CA ASP A 294 -14.46 -11.92 -13.84
C ASP A 294 -14.31 -10.64 -13.03
N ILE A 295 -14.75 -10.65 -11.76
CA ILE A 295 -14.56 -9.53 -10.83
C ILE A 295 -13.07 -9.28 -10.54
N ALA A 296 -12.34 -10.32 -10.16
CA ALA A 296 -10.93 -10.21 -9.77
C ALA A 296 -10.04 -9.74 -10.93
N GLU A 297 -10.23 -10.30 -12.12
CA GLU A 297 -9.51 -9.94 -13.34
C GLU A 297 -9.83 -8.51 -13.77
N PHE A 298 -11.12 -8.16 -13.84
CA PHE A 298 -11.54 -6.81 -14.21
C PHE A 298 -11.04 -5.76 -13.22
N PHE A 299 -11.10 -6.04 -11.93
CA PHE A 299 -10.57 -5.15 -10.89
C PHE A 299 -9.08 -4.87 -11.12
N TRP A 300 -8.26 -5.92 -11.29
CA TRP A 300 -6.82 -5.78 -11.49
C TRP A 300 -6.50 -4.93 -12.73
N HIS A 301 -7.11 -5.24 -13.87
CA HIS A 301 -6.90 -4.49 -15.10
C HIS A 301 -7.34 -3.04 -14.98
N THR A 302 -8.45 -2.79 -14.30
CA THR A 302 -9.00 -1.45 -14.06
C THR A 302 -8.06 -0.61 -13.20
N VAL A 303 -7.57 -1.17 -12.08
CA VAL A 303 -6.64 -0.47 -11.20
C VAL A 303 -5.34 -0.15 -11.92
N LEU A 304 -4.76 -1.11 -12.65
CA LEU A 304 -3.52 -0.87 -13.39
C LEU A 304 -3.68 0.22 -14.46
N LYS A 305 -4.77 0.17 -15.21
CA LYS A 305 -4.99 1.08 -16.33
C LYS A 305 -5.34 2.50 -15.88
N ASN A 306 -6.19 2.63 -14.85
CA ASN A 306 -6.87 3.88 -14.54
C ASN A 306 -6.38 4.56 -13.26
N HIS A 307 -5.72 3.82 -12.34
CA HIS A 307 -5.46 4.30 -10.98
C HIS A 307 -4.01 4.12 -10.51
N THR A 308 -3.13 3.53 -11.33
CA THR A 308 -1.76 3.18 -10.92
C THR A 308 -0.74 4.21 -11.41
N TYR A 309 0.11 4.66 -10.48
CA TYR A 309 1.26 5.53 -10.74
C TYR A 309 2.49 4.73 -11.19
N VAL A 310 3.52 5.42 -11.64
CA VAL A 310 4.76 4.82 -12.19
C VAL A 310 5.47 3.87 -11.23
N THR A 311 5.30 4.04 -9.91
CA THR A 311 5.86 3.16 -8.88
C THR A 311 5.15 1.81 -8.77
N GLY A 312 4.00 1.65 -9.39
CA GLY A 312 3.11 0.49 -9.23
C GLY A 312 2.09 0.67 -8.10
N GLY A 313 2.19 1.74 -7.30
CA GLY A 313 1.22 2.08 -6.27
C GLY A 313 0.02 2.86 -6.83
N ASN A 314 -1.03 2.98 -6.03
CA ASN A 314 -2.27 3.67 -6.37
C ASN A 314 -2.82 4.48 -5.19
N SER A 315 -3.85 5.26 -5.41
CA SER A 315 -4.54 6.16 -4.47
C SER A 315 -3.81 7.47 -4.15
N ASP A 316 -4.55 8.39 -3.60
CA ASP A 316 -4.08 9.61 -2.94
C ASP A 316 -4.99 9.85 -1.73
N SER A 317 -4.37 10.05 -0.54
CA SER A 317 -5.06 10.12 0.74
C SER A 317 -6.02 8.93 0.94
N GLU A 318 -5.54 7.72 0.64
CA GLU A 318 -6.23 6.42 0.72
C GLU A 318 -7.34 6.18 -0.33
N TYR A 319 -7.73 7.16 -1.13
CA TYR A 319 -8.87 7.06 -2.04
C TYR A 319 -8.45 6.95 -3.50
N PHE A 320 -9.18 6.14 -4.27
CA PHE A 320 -9.08 6.16 -5.72
C PHE A 320 -9.58 7.49 -6.28
N GLY A 321 -8.84 8.05 -7.24
CA GLY A 321 -9.29 9.20 -8.04
C GLY A 321 -10.29 8.79 -9.11
N GLN A 322 -10.75 9.76 -9.89
CA GLN A 322 -11.53 9.46 -11.10
C GLN A 322 -10.66 8.67 -12.10
N PRO A 323 -11.23 7.73 -12.85
CA PRO A 323 -10.49 6.90 -13.81
C PRO A 323 -9.62 7.73 -14.76
N GLY A 324 -8.32 7.41 -14.79
CA GLY A 324 -7.35 8.08 -15.66
C GLY A 324 -6.98 9.52 -15.26
N LYS A 325 -7.46 10.04 -14.12
CA LYS A 325 -7.14 11.36 -13.59
C LYS A 325 -6.11 11.29 -12.49
N LEU A 326 -4.83 11.20 -12.86
CA LEU A 326 -3.71 10.98 -11.95
C LEU A 326 -2.88 12.22 -11.69
N SER A 327 -2.70 13.10 -12.68
CA SER A 327 -1.73 14.20 -12.62
C SER A 327 -2.07 15.26 -11.57
N GLU A 328 -3.35 15.46 -11.27
CA GLU A 328 -3.86 16.40 -10.27
C GLU A 328 -3.82 15.84 -8.84
N ARG A 329 -3.48 14.55 -8.70
CA ARG A 329 -3.48 13.83 -7.43
C ARG A 329 -2.09 13.34 -7.02
N LEU A 330 -1.06 14.11 -7.32
CA LEU A 330 0.31 13.90 -6.84
C LEU A 330 0.49 14.62 -5.49
N GLY A 331 -0.30 14.23 -4.51
CA GLY A 331 -0.29 14.79 -3.16
C GLY A 331 0.79 14.18 -2.26
N GLN A 332 0.92 14.71 -1.04
CA GLN A 332 1.81 14.21 0.01
C GLN A 332 1.47 12.76 0.40
N ASN A 333 0.19 12.41 0.33
CA ASN A 333 -0.36 11.14 0.79
C ASN A 333 -0.67 10.18 -0.38
N THR A 334 0.13 10.20 -1.45
CA THR A 334 -0.03 9.27 -2.57
C THR A 334 0.49 7.88 -2.23
N THR A 335 -0.09 6.89 -2.88
CA THR A 335 0.34 5.48 -2.93
C THR A 335 0.55 4.85 -1.54
N GLU A 336 -0.57 4.50 -0.89
CA GLU A 336 -0.57 3.73 0.35
C GLU A 336 0.12 2.37 0.15
N THR A 337 1.05 2.01 1.05
CA THR A 337 1.85 0.78 0.93
C THR A 337 0.98 -0.49 1.04
N CYS A 338 -0.08 -0.48 1.86
CA CYS A 338 -1.02 -1.61 1.96
C CYS A 338 -1.74 -1.91 0.65
N ASN A 339 -2.05 -0.89 -0.15
CA ASN A 339 -2.67 -1.08 -1.47
C ASN A 339 -1.78 -1.93 -2.37
N THR A 340 -0.50 -1.61 -2.43
CA THR A 340 0.47 -2.36 -3.25
C THR A 340 0.69 -3.77 -2.72
N TYR A 341 0.77 -3.95 -1.40
CA TYR A 341 0.78 -5.28 -0.78
C TYR A 341 -0.39 -6.16 -1.26
N ASN A 342 -1.61 -5.64 -1.18
CA ASN A 342 -2.81 -6.38 -1.61
C ASN A 342 -2.87 -6.58 -3.13
N MET A 343 -2.42 -5.60 -3.93
CA MET A 343 -2.32 -5.76 -5.39
C MET A 343 -1.32 -6.85 -5.79
N LEU A 344 -0.21 -7.00 -5.06
CA LEU A 344 0.74 -8.10 -5.29
C LEU A 344 0.13 -9.46 -4.93
N LYS A 345 -0.66 -9.55 -3.84
CA LYS A 345 -1.42 -10.77 -3.52
C LYS A 345 -2.38 -11.13 -4.66
N LEU A 346 -3.18 -10.19 -5.14
CA LEU A 346 -4.10 -10.41 -6.26
C LEU A 346 -3.35 -10.85 -7.53
N THR A 347 -2.23 -10.19 -7.83
CA THR A 347 -1.40 -10.50 -9.01
C THR A 347 -0.88 -11.95 -8.99
N ARG A 348 -0.57 -12.49 -7.82
CA ARG A 348 -0.14 -13.90 -7.67
C ARG A 348 -1.26 -14.88 -8.05
N HIS A 349 -2.50 -14.63 -7.60
CA HIS A 349 -3.65 -15.44 -8.01
C HIS A 349 -3.81 -15.45 -9.53
N LEU A 350 -3.86 -14.26 -10.15
CA LEU A 350 -4.03 -14.12 -11.60
C LEU A 350 -2.87 -14.79 -12.39
N PHE A 351 -1.64 -14.69 -11.89
CA PHE A 351 -0.52 -15.37 -12.51
C PHE A 351 -0.68 -16.90 -12.49
N THR A 352 -1.19 -17.48 -11.41
CA THR A 352 -1.40 -18.93 -11.35
C THR A 352 -2.46 -19.41 -12.34
N TRP A 353 -3.43 -18.58 -12.68
CA TRP A 353 -4.49 -18.94 -13.64
C TRP A 353 -3.96 -19.01 -15.06
N ASP A 354 -3.22 -18.00 -15.51
CA ASP A 354 -2.90 -17.83 -16.94
C ASP A 354 -1.40 -17.83 -17.26
N ALA A 355 -0.54 -17.67 -16.26
CA ALA A 355 0.91 -17.55 -16.40
C ALA A 355 1.36 -16.46 -17.40
N LEU A 356 0.59 -15.35 -17.48
CA LEU A 356 0.89 -14.25 -18.39
C LEU A 356 2.03 -13.38 -17.86
N PRO A 357 3.02 -13.03 -18.70
CA PRO A 357 4.20 -12.28 -18.28
C PRO A 357 3.87 -10.86 -17.79
N GLY A 358 2.75 -10.27 -18.22
CA GLY A 358 2.29 -8.95 -17.78
C GLY A 358 2.06 -8.85 -16.26
N TYR A 359 1.62 -9.94 -15.63
CA TYR A 359 1.49 -10.02 -14.16
C TYR A 359 2.86 -9.93 -13.49
N ALA A 360 3.87 -10.62 -14.02
CA ALA A 360 5.23 -10.56 -13.50
C ALA A 360 5.90 -9.19 -13.79
N ASP A 361 5.58 -8.54 -14.90
CA ASP A 361 6.06 -7.19 -15.23
C ASP A 361 5.52 -6.15 -14.22
N TYR A 362 4.23 -6.23 -13.85
CA TYR A 362 3.66 -5.38 -12.80
C TYR A 362 4.27 -5.70 -11.43
N TYR A 363 4.39 -6.99 -11.09
CA TYR A 363 4.97 -7.42 -9.83
C TYR A 363 6.38 -6.87 -9.63
N GLU A 364 7.25 -6.99 -10.64
CA GLU A 364 8.61 -6.44 -10.63
C GLU A 364 8.60 -4.91 -10.42
N ARG A 365 7.76 -4.18 -11.17
CA ARG A 365 7.62 -2.73 -11.07
C ARG A 365 7.28 -2.30 -9.65
N ALA A 366 6.23 -2.87 -9.08
CA ALA A 366 5.74 -2.54 -7.75
C ALA A 366 6.70 -2.99 -6.65
N LEU A 367 7.32 -4.16 -6.81
CA LEU A 367 8.24 -4.70 -5.82
C LEU A 367 9.49 -3.82 -5.64
N TYR A 368 10.12 -3.36 -6.73
CA TYR A 368 11.30 -2.48 -6.65
C TYR A 368 10.94 -1.05 -6.27
N ASN A 369 9.95 -0.45 -6.95
CA ASN A 369 9.73 0.99 -6.86
C ASN A 369 8.78 1.41 -5.73
N HIS A 370 8.05 0.47 -5.14
CA HIS A 370 7.19 0.74 -4.00
C HIS A 370 7.60 -0.11 -2.78
N ILE A 371 7.47 -1.43 -2.83
CA ILE A 371 7.68 -2.27 -1.63
C ILE A 371 9.11 -2.16 -1.08
N LEU A 372 10.14 -2.39 -1.91
CA LEU A 372 11.52 -2.23 -1.48
C LEU A 372 11.82 -0.78 -1.08
N SER A 373 11.22 0.17 -1.78
CA SER A 373 11.37 1.61 -1.58
C SER A 373 10.66 2.13 -0.32
N SER A 374 9.73 1.37 0.24
CA SER A 374 8.96 1.74 1.43
C SER A 374 9.70 1.54 2.74
N GLN A 375 10.80 0.79 2.76
CA GLN A 375 11.57 0.53 3.98
C GLN A 375 12.78 1.46 4.06
N ASN A 376 13.00 2.04 5.24
CA ASN A 376 14.27 2.68 5.57
C ASN A 376 15.31 1.58 5.84
N PRO A 377 16.40 1.50 5.05
CA PRO A 377 17.37 0.41 5.16
C PRO A 377 18.21 0.47 6.43
N GLU A 378 18.27 1.60 7.14
CA GLU A 378 19.01 1.78 8.37
C GLU A 378 18.16 1.44 9.60
N THR A 379 16.96 2.03 9.68
CA THR A 379 16.09 1.94 10.86
C THR A 379 15.06 0.82 10.77
N GLY A 380 14.67 0.39 9.57
CA GLY A 380 13.58 -0.56 9.34
C GLY A 380 12.19 0.06 9.43
N GLY A 381 12.09 1.38 9.63
CA GLY A 381 10.82 2.08 9.53
C GLY A 381 10.22 1.93 8.13
N VAL A 382 8.90 1.97 8.02
CA VAL A 382 8.18 1.80 6.75
C VAL A 382 7.26 2.98 6.47
N THR A 383 7.10 3.30 5.19
CA THR A 383 6.19 4.38 4.78
C THR A 383 4.73 3.92 4.85
N TYR A 384 3.86 4.78 5.37
CA TYR A 384 2.42 4.65 5.16
C TYR A 384 2.10 5.03 3.70
N PHE A 385 2.39 6.27 3.35
CA PHE A 385 2.31 6.78 1.99
C PHE A 385 3.71 6.87 1.38
N HIS A 386 3.85 6.37 0.16
CA HIS A 386 5.05 6.55 -0.63
C HIS A 386 4.86 7.79 -1.51
N THR A 387 5.04 8.97 -0.93
CA THR A 387 4.69 10.26 -1.53
C THR A 387 5.24 10.45 -2.94
N LEU A 388 4.40 10.93 -3.84
CA LEU A 388 4.78 11.32 -5.20
C LEU A 388 4.67 12.83 -5.43
N HIS A 389 4.37 13.59 -4.36
CA HIS A 389 4.42 15.05 -4.41
C HIS A 389 5.87 15.50 -4.65
N PRO A 390 6.14 16.24 -5.74
CA PRO A 390 7.49 16.68 -6.04
C PRO A 390 8.07 17.54 -4.92
N GLY A 391 9.29 17.26 -4.50
CA GLY A 391 9.94 17.98 -3.41
C GLY A 391 9.68 17.44 -2.00
N SER A 392 8.88 16.39 -1.87
CA SER A 392 8.64 15.73 -0.57
C SER A 392 9.73 14.72 -0.21
N ALA A 393 9.79 14.36 1.06
CA ALA A 393 10.60 13.25 1.58
C ALA A 393 9.68 12.10 2.00
N LYS A 394 10.24 10.89 2.10
CA LYS A 394 9.54 9.74 2.69
C LYS A 394 9.40 9.96 4.20
N ASP A 395 8.20 9.69 4.71
CA ASP A 395 7.91 9.64 6.15
C ASP A 395 7.83 8.18 6.59
N PHE A 396 8.66 7.81 7.57
CA PHE A 396 8.80 6.43 8.01
C PHE A 396 8.16 6.23 9.38
N ASN A 397 7.11 5.42 9.41
CA ASN A 397 6.50 4.94 10.64
C ASN A 397 7.40 3.87 11.27
N MET A 398 7.79 4.09 12.52
CA MET A 398 8.65 3.16 13.24
C MET A 398 7.83 1.99 13.81
N PRO A 399 8.31 0.74 13.66
CA PRO A 399 7.73 -0.41 14.34
C PRO A 399 7.59 -0.17 15.85
N PHE A 400 6.52 -0.73 16.45
CA PHE A 400 6.20 -0.65 17.89
C PHE A 400 5.89 0.76 18.42
N ILE A 401 5.71 1.76 17.54
CA ILE A 401 5.36 3.14 17.92
C ILE A 401 4.02 3.54 17.30
N ALA A 402 3.95 3.60 15.97
CA ALA A 402 2.75 4.09 15.27
C ALA A 402 1.64 3.04 15.14
N HIS A 403 2.01 1.79 14.96
CA HIS A 403 1.09 0.66 14.77
C HIS A 403 0.06 0.86 13.66
N THR A 404 0.43 1.57 12.59
CA THR A 404 -0.43 1.73 11.42
C THR A 404 -0.56 0.42 10.64
N CYS A 405 -1.60 0.29 9.81
CA CYS A 405 -1.79 -0.88 8.94
C CYS A 405 -0.55 -1.16 8.07
N CYS A 406 0.11 -0.11 7.57
CA CYS A 406 1.30 -0.23 6.73
C CYS A 406 2.55 -0.68 7.49
N VAL A 407 2.63 -0.47 8.80
CA VAL A 407 3.65 -1.11 9.65
C VAL A 407 3.38 -2.62 9.68
N GLY A 408 2.13 -3.03 9.82
CA GLY A 408 1.72 -4.44 9.78
C GLY A 408 2.05 -5.11 8.45
N THR A 409 1.61 -4.56 7.34
CA THR A 409 1.96 -5.10 6.00
C THR A 409 3.45 -4.99 5.70
N GLY A 410 4.16 -4.04 6.32
CA GLY A 410 5.62 -3.94 6.26
C GLY A 410 6.32 -5.15 6.85
N TYR A 411 5.86 -5.66 8.00
CA TYR A 411 6.39 -6.91 8.57
C TYR A 411 6.24 -8.08 7.59
N GLU A 412 5.10 -8.21 6.93
CA GLU A 412 4.83 -9.28 5.97
C GLU A 412 5.60 -9.08 4.65
N ASN A 413 5.56 -7.89 4.05
CA ASN A 413 6.24 -7.59 2.79
C ASN A 413 7.71 -8.00 2.80
N HIS A 414 8.40 -7.68 3.91
CA HIS A 414 9.83 -7.92 4.04
C HIS A 414 10.16 -9.32 4.59
N SER A 415 9.16 -10.18 4.81
CA SER A 415 9.33 -11.58 5.22
C SER A 415 9.23 -12.58 4.06
N LYS A 416 8.65 -12.18 2.90
CA LYS A 416 8.24 -13.10 1.83
C LYS A 416 8.78 -12.80 0.42
N TYR A 417 9.89 -12.15 0.29
CA TYR A 417 10.46 -11.77 -1.01
C TYR A 417 10.72 -12.94 -1.98
N GLY A 418 10.80 -14.18 -1.47
CA GLY A 418 10.97 -15.38 -2.29
C GLY A 418 9.74 -15.82 -3.07
N GLU A 419 8.54 -15.33 -2.71
CA GLU A 419 7.26 -15.93 -3.10
C GLU A 419 6.92 -15.93 -4.59
N ALA A 420 7.42 -14.97 -5.36
CA ALA A 420 7.04 -14.79 -6.76
C ALA A 420 8.23 -14.88 -7.74
N ILE A 421 9.39 -15.32 -7.26
CA ILE A 421 10.60 -15.46 -8.10
C ILE A 421 10.41 -16.61 -9.08
N TYR A 422 9.89 -17.75 -8.61
CA TYR A 422 9.73 -18.97 -9.36
C TYR A 422 8.31 -19.53 -9.27
N TYR A 423 7.85 -20.16 -10.36
CA TYR A 423 6.64 -20.97 -10.40
C TYR A 423 6.89 -22.23 -11.19
N ARG A 424 6.26 -23.35 -10.82
CA ARG A 424 6.24 -24.56 -11.64
C ARG A 424 4.98 -24.58 -12.52
N THR A 425 5.04 -25.24 -13.67
CA THR A 425 3.83 -25.53 -14.45
C THR A 425 2.97 -26.56 -13.69
N SER A 426 1.66 -26.55 -13.92
CA SER A 426 0.74 -27.46 -13.22
C SER A 426 0.97 -28.96 -13.52
N ASP A 427 1.65 -29.28 -14.63
CA ASP A 427 2.07 -30.64 -15.01
C ASP A 427 3.47 -31.00 -14.54
N ASP A 428 4.13 -30.13 -13.78
CA ASP A 428 5.50 -30.27 -13.28
C ASP A 428 6.58 -30.51 -14.36
N LYS A 429 6.31 -30.10 -15.61
CA LYS A 429 7.27 -30.21 -16.71
C LYS A 429 7.95 -28.89 -17.09
N GLY A 430 7.60 -27.81 -16.42
CA GLY A 430 8.14 -26.49 -16.65
C GLY A 430 8.40 -25.71 -15.36
N LEU A 431 9.32 -24.76 -15.47
CA LEU A 431 9.70 -23.84 -14.41
C LEU A 431 9.74 -22.43 -14.98
N TYR A 432 8.92 -21.52 -14.44
CA TYR A 432 8.98 -20.10 -14.73
C TYR A 432 10.00 -19.41 -13.84
N VAL A 433 10.85 -18.57 -14.44
CA VAL A 433 11.75 -17.64 -13.76
C VAL A 433 11.21 -16.24 -14.02
N ASN A 434 10.50 -15.68 -13.05
CA ASN A 434 9.75 -14.44 -13.18
C ASN A 434 10.54 -13.21 -12.76
N LEU A 435 11.27 -13.29 -11.65
CA LEU A 435 11.99 -12.15 -11.08
C LEU A 435 13.49 -12.43 -11.09
N PHE A 436 14.27 -11.40 -11.43
CA PHE A 436 15.72 -11.50 -11.45
C PHE A 436 16.29 -11.06 -10.10
N ILE A 437 16.09 -11.90 -9.09
CA ILE A 437 16.49 -11.70 -7.71
C ILE A 437 17.46 -12.81 -7.31
N ALA A 438 18.60 -12.44 -6.73
CA ALA A 438 19.62 -13.40 -6.29
C ALA A 438 18.98 -14.38 -5.26
N SER A 439 18.91 -15.65 -5.65
CA SER A 439 18.15 -16.67 -4.90
C SER A 439 18.55 -18.08 -5.30
N GLU A 440 18.17 -19.04 -4.49
CA GLU A 440 18.28 -20.46 -4.77
C GLU A 440 16.93 -21.15 -4.60
N LEU A 441 16.48 -21.82 -5.65
CA LEU A 441 15.32 -22.70 -5.63
C LEU A 441 15.79 -24.14 -5.37
N ASN A 442 15.14 -24.84 -4.46
CA ASN A 442 15.33 -26.28 -4.21
C ASN A 442 14.02 -27.05 -4.49
N TRP A 443 13.86 -27.51 -5.71
CA TRP A 443 12.70 -28.34 -6.10
C TRP A 443 12.96 -29.81 -5.72
N LYS A 444 12.66 -30.17 -4.47
CA LYS A 444 13.00 -31.46 -3.83
C LYS A 444 12.41 -32.65 -4.57
N GLU A 445 11.14 -32.56 -5.01
CA GLU A 445 10.42 -33.64 -5.70
C GLU A 445 11.04 -34.03 -7.04
N LYS A 446 11.83 -33.10 -7.63
CA LYS A 446 12.56 -33.31 -8.88
C LYS A 446 14.04 -33.61 -8.66
N GLY A 447 14.57 -33.50 -7.44
CA GLY A 447 16.00 -33.50 -7.20
C GLY A 447 16.73 -32.39 -7.99
N PHE A 448 16.07 -31.25 -8.16
CA PHE A 448 16.52 -30.15 -9.00
C PHE A 448 16.70 -28.88 -8.18
N LYS A 449 17.87 -28.23 -8.30
CA LYS A 449 18.11 -26.92 -7.73
C LYS A 449 18.49 -25.95 -8.84
N LEU A 450 18.05 -24.69 -8.66
CA LEU A 450 18.40 -23.60 -9.55
C LEU A 450 18.93 -22.43 -8.72
N ARG A 451 20.21 -22.13 -8.88
CA ARG A 451 20.85 -20.99 -8.24
C ARG A 451 20.87 -19.81 -9.20
N GLN A 452 20.25 -18.71 -8.83
CA GLN A 452 20.23 -17.45 -9.57
C GLN A 452 21.20 -16.46 -8.94
N GLU A 453 22.26 -16.11 -9.65
CA GLU A 453 23.24 -15.09 -9.28
C GLU A 453 23.04 -13.87 -10.17
N THR A 454 22.82 -12.72 -9.55
CA THR A 454 22.55 -11.48 -10.26
C THR A 454 22.79 -10.28 -9.36
N SER A 455 23.30 -9.20 -9.93
CA SER A 455 23.33 -7.88 -9.33
C SER A 455 22.23 -6.97 -9.92
N PHE A 456 21.20 -7.57 -10.53
CA PHE A 456 20.07 -6.80 -11.07
C PHE A 456 19.39 -5.99 -9.96
N PRO A 457 19.06 -4.72 -10.18
CA PRO A 457 19.07 -3.99 -11.45
C PRO A 457 20.37 -3.22 -11.75
N GLU A 458 21.38 -3.29 -10.89
CA GLU A 458 22.66 -2.58 -11.08
C GLU A 458 23.44 -3.12 -12.30
N GLU A 459 23.29 -4.42 -12.60
CA GLU A 459 23.75 -5.08 -13.80
C GLU A 459 22.54 -5.65 -14.55
N SER A 460 22.56 -5.55 -15.86
CA SER A 460 21.47 -6.01 -16.74
C SER A 460 21.58 -7.49 -17.11
N SER A 461 22.05 -8.33 -16.18
CA SER A 461 22.27 -9.75 -16.45
C SER A 461 21.91 -10.63 -15.25
N THR A 462 21.59 -11.88 -15.55
CA THR A 462 21.42 -12.94 -14.56
C THR A 462 22.08 -14.22 -15.04
N ARG A 463 22.62 -14.99 -14.09
CA ARG A 463 23.21 -16.31 -14.30
C ARG A 463 22.45 -17.34 -13.48
N LEU A 464 21.99 -18.39 -14.14
CA LEU A 464 21.32 -19.52 -13.53
C LEU A 464 22.22 -20.74 -13.62
N THR A 465 22.49 -21.38 -12.49
CA THR A 465 23.29 -22.61 -12.41
C THR A 465 22.38 -23.74 -11.91
N VAL A 466 22.37 -24.83 -12.67
CA VAL A 466 21.60 -26.03 -12.34
C VAL A 466 22.43 -26.97 -11.46
N SER A 467 21.81 -27.50 -10.40
CA SER A 467 22.31 -28.67 -9.68
C SER A 467 21.28 -29.78 -9.72
N ALA A 468 21.65 -30.98 -10.15
CA ALA A 468 20.74 -32.13 -10.24
C ALA A 468 21.54 -33.43 -10.13
N GLU A 469 21.11 -34.32 -9.22
CA GLU A 469 21.75 -35.62 -9.02
C GLU A 469 21.65 -36.51 -10.24
N THR A 470 20.58 -36.42 -10.97
CA THR A 470 20.33 -37.10 -12.24
C THR A 470 19.79 -36.08 -13.25
N PRO A 471 19.99 -36.30 -14.57
CA PRO A 471 19.40 -35.40 -15.56
C PRO A 471 17.91 -35.27 -15.45
N VAL A 472 17.40 -34.02 -15.41
CA VAL A 472 15.96 -33.68 -15.26
C VAL A 472 15.45 -33.08 -16.57
N ASP A 473 14.42 -33.72 -17.15
CA ASP A 473 13.71 -33.19 -18.32
C ASP A 473 12.77 -32.10 -17.93
N LEU A 474 13.08 -30.84 -18.25
CA LEU A 474 12.32 -29.69 -17.83
C LEU A 474 12.38 -28.58 -18.89
N THR A 475 11.30 -27.80 -19.00
CA THR A 475 11.29 -26.56 -19.78
C THR A 475 11.47 -25.38 -18.84
N LEU A 476 12.59 -24.65 -18.96
CA LEU A 476 12.75 -23.38 -18.26
C LEU A 476 12.11 -22.25 -19.09
N HIS A 477 11.18 -21.54 -18.48
CA HIS A 477 10.48 -20.38 -19.04
C HIS A 477 11.07 -19.11 -18.43
N LEU A 478 12.07 -18.51 -19.11
CA LEU A 478 12.69 -17.27 -18.66
C LEU A 478 11.83 -16.10 -19.09
N ARG A 479 11.42 -15.23 -18.14
CA ARG A 479 10.64 -14.03 -18.50
C ARG A 479 11.47 -13.12 -19.39
N TYR A 480 10.85 -12.67 -20.49
CA TYR A 480 11.36 -11.61 -21.34
C TYR A 480 10.63 -10.31 -20.95
N PRO A 481 11.25 -9.45 -20.12
CA PRO A 481 10.56 -8.29 -19.55
C PRO A 481 10.03 -7.31 -20.61
N VAL A 482 8.92 -6.64 -20.32
CA VAL A 482 8.32 -5.64 -21.21
C VAL A 482 9.27 -4.48 -21.56
N TRP A 483 10.11 -4.07 -20.63
CA TRP A 483 11.06 -2.97 -20.78
C TRP A 483 12.32 -3.32 -21.58
N ALA A 484 12.61 -4.60 -21.80
CA ALA A 484 13.82 -5.04 -22.49
C ALA A 484 13.68 -5.01 -24.03
N VAL A 485 13.27 -3.85 -24.55
CA VAL A 485 12.88 -3.64 -25.94
C VAL A 485 14.04 -3.70 -26.96
N ASP A 486 15.30 -3.57 -26.50
CA ASP A 486 16.48 -3.68 -27.34
C ASP A 486 16.93 -5.14 -27.55
N GLY A 487 16.10 -6.08 -27.11
CA GLY A 487 16.34 -7.51 -27.23
C GLY A 487 17.08 -8.08 -26.02
N VAL A 488 16.96 -9.39 -25.84
CA VAL A 488 17.68 -10.13 -24.81
C VAL A 488 18.62 -11.13 -25.44
N LYS A 489 19.73 -11.44 -24.78
CA LYS A 489 20.68 -12.44 -25.22
C LYS A 489 20.73 -13.58 -24.22
N VAL A 490 20.56 -14.80 -24.72
CA VAL A 490 20.58 -16.01 -23.88
C VAL A 490 21.69 -16.92 -24.36
N LYS A 491 22.46 -17.47 -23.42
CA LYS A 491 23.43 -18.53 -23.65
C LYS A 491 23.13 -19.71 -22.73
N VAL A 492 23.37 -20.91 -23.21
CA VAL A 492 23.35 -22.14 -22.41
C VAL A 492 24.69 -22.80 -22.57
N ASN A 493 25.42 -22.99 -21.48
CA ASN A 493 26.79 -23.53 -21.48
C ASN A 493 27.71 -22.79 -22.47
N GLY A 494 27.66 -21.46 -22.46
CA GLY A 494 28.40 -20.57 -23.33
C GLY A 494 27.90 -20.50 -24.78
N LYS A 495 26.98 -21.36 -25.21
CA LYS A 495 26.43 -21.36 -26.57
C LYS A 495 25.19 -20.46 -26.66
N LYS A 496 25.17 -19.55 -27.66
CA LYS A 496 24.03 -18.66 -27.92
C LYS A 496 22.77 -19.45 -28.26
N VAL A 497 21.66 -19.04 -27.71
CA VAL A 497 20.31 -19.52 -28.03
C VAL A 497 19.59 -18.45 -28.86
N ALA A 498 18.91 -18.86 -29.92
CA ALA A 498 18.11 -17.94 -30.73
C ALA A 498 16.83 -17.56 -29.99
N VAL A 499 16.70 -16.28 -29.60
CA VAL A 499 15.48 -15.71 -29.01
C VAL A 499 14.55 -15.29 -30.15
N ARG A 500 13.36 -15.90 -30.23
CA ARG A 500 12.36 -15.65 -31.29
C ARG A 500 11.11 -14.96 -30.77
N THR A 501 11.05 -14.75 -29.48
CA THR A 501 9.92 -14.08 -28.78
C THR A 501 10.19 -12.58 -28.65
N LYS A 502 9.19 -11.82 -28.25
CA LYS A 502 9.23 -10.37 -28.08
C LYS A 502 9.12 -9.99 -26.59
N PRO A 503 9.38 -8.73 -26.20
CA PRO A 503 9.12 -8.26 -24.85
C PRO A 503 7.71 -8.62 -24.35
N SER A 504 7.58 -8.78 -23.03
CA SER A 504 6.39 -9.30 -22.34
C SER A 504 5.98 -10.68 -22.86
N SER A 505 6.91 -11.64 -22.79
CA SER A 505 6.71 -13.05 -23.15
C SER A 505 7.64 -13.96 -22.33
N TYR A 506 7.68 -15.24 -22.65
CA TYR A 506 8.66 -16.19 -22.11
C TYR A 506 9.56 -16.77 -23.18
N ILE A 507 10.84 -16.95 -22.83
CA ILE A 507 11.84 -17.69 -23.60
C ILE A 507 11.88 -19.10 -23.05
N SER A 508 11.37 -20.07 -23.81
CA SER A 508 11.27 -21.46 -23.36
C SER A 508 12.48 -22.30 -23.80
N LEU A 509 13.17 -22.85 -22.82
CA LEU A 509 14.38 -23.68 -23.01
C LEU A 509 14.07 -25.13 -22.61
N LYS A 510 13.67 -25.96 -23.55
CA LYS A 510 13.36 -27.39 -23.32
C LYS A 510 14.60 -28.25 -23.51
N ARG A 511 15.03 -28.94 -22.43
CA ARG A 511 16.14 -29.88 -22.49
C ARG A 511 16.22 -30.78 -21.26
N SER A 512 17.10 -31.77 -21.30
CA SER A 512 17.51 -32.54 -20.13
C SER A 512 18.61 -31.79 -19.40
N TRP A 513 18.27 -31.19 -18.25
CA TRP A 513 19.19 -30.40 -17.43
C TRP A 513 19.98 -31.29 -16.49
N LYS A 514 21.27 -31.00 -16.32
CA LYS A 514 22.20 -31.79 -15.50
C LYS A 514 23.12 -30.90 -14.69
N GLU A 515 23.79 -31.53 -13.74
CA GLU A 515 24.75 -30.86 -12.86
C GLU A 515 25.69 -29.96 -13.61
N GLY A 516 25.83 -28.72 -13.16
CA GLY A 516 26.71 -27.71 -13.71
C GLY A 516 26.21 -27.03 -15.00
N ASP A 517 25.00 -27.33 -15.50
CA ASP A 517 24.45 -26.57 -16.65
C ASP A 517 24.22 -25.10 -16.23
N ILE A 518 24.64 -24.18 -17.11
CA ILE A 518 24.64 -22.74 -16.88
C ILE A 518 23.80 -22.05 -17.94
N ILE A 519 22.90 -21.20 -17.51
CA ILE A 519 22.14 -20.26 -18.34
C ILE A 519 22.57 -18.83 -18.00
N GLU A 520 22.98 -18.09 -19.03
CA GLU A 520 23.29 -16.66 -18.91
C GLU A 520 22.27 -15.87 -19.73
N MET A 521 21.64 -14.85 -19.10
CA MET A 521 20.69 -13.96 -19.77
C MET A 521 21.12 -12.51 -19.57
N GLU A 522 21.31 -11.79 -20.67
CA GLU A 522 21.58 -10.36 -20.70
C GLU A 522 20.32 -9.62 -21.18
N MET A 523 19.90 -8.62 -20.43
CA MET A 523 18.66 -7.84 -20.64
C MET A 523 19.01 -6.35 -20.70
N PRO A 524 19.44 -5.82 -21.85
CA PRO A 524 19.85 -4.42 -21.95
C PRO A 524 18.75 -3.47 -21.47
N MET A 525 19.09 -2.63 -20.50
CA MET A 525 18.21 -1.58 -20.00
C MET A 525 18.47 -0.28 -20.74
N ARG A 526 17.42 0.52 -20.94
CA ARG A 526 17.52 1.87 -21.50
C ARG A 526 16.71 2.87 -20.72
N LEU A 527 17.05 4.14 -20.86
CA LEU A 527 16.24 5.24 -20.38
C LEU A 527 14.96 5.36 -21.23
N HIS A 528 13.83 5.59 -20.56
CA HIS A 528 12.56 5.91 -21.22
C HIS A 528 11.69 6.77 -20.29
N THR A 529 10.64 7.37 -20.84
CA THR A 529 9.66 8.17 -20.10
C THR A 529 8.30 7.52 -20.14
N GLU A 530 7.58 7.62 -19.03
CA GLU A 530 6.16 7.31 -18.94
C GLU A 530 5.41 8.58 -18.53
N PHE A 531 4.52 9.06 -19.40
CA PHE A 531 3.73 10.26 -19.17
C PHE A 531 2.40 9.92 -18.49
N MET A 532 1.87 10.91 -17.74
CA MET A 532 0.56 10.78 -17.14
C MET A 532 -0.53 10.65 -18.21
N PRO A 533 -1.54 9.79 -18.00
CA PRO A 533 -2.59 9.56 -18.99
C PRO A 533 -3.44 10.82 -19.29
N ASP A 534 -3.57 11.70 -18.31
CA ASP A 534 -4.34 12.94 -18.36
C ASP A 534 -3.48 14.20 -18.54
N ASN A 535 -2.15 14.07 -18.54
CA ASN A 535 -1.23 15.20 -18.73
C ASN A 535 0.05 14.78 -19.48
N PRO A 536 0.11 14.99 -20.80
CA PRO A 536 1.27 14.60 -21.61
C PRO A 536 2.53 15.44 -21.37
N SER A 537 2.44 16.52 -20.57
CA SER A 537 3.59 17.33 -20.15
C SER A 537 4.12 16.94 -18.78
N LYS A 538 3.53 15.95 -18.10
CA LYS A 538 4.00 15.45 -16.82
C LYS A 538 4.36 13.97 -16.93
N GLY A 539 5.61 13.62 -16.63
CA GLY A 539 6.10 12.26 -16.83
C GLY A 539 7.18 11.87 -15.83
N ALA A 540 7.43 10.57 -15.74
CA ALA A 540 8.51 9.97 -14.97
C ALA A 540 9.60 9.44 -15.89
N ILE A 541 10.83 9.39 -15.41
CA ILE A 541 11.99 8.80 -16.10
C ILE A 541 12.31 7.46 -15.48
N LEU A 542 12.51 6.44 -16.31
CA LEU A 542 12.85 5.10 -15.88
C LEU A 542 14.12 4.62 -16.58
N TYR A 543 14.83 3.71 -15.91
CA TYR A 543 15.92 2.92 -16.50
C TYR A 543 15.57 1.43 -16.34
N GLY A 544 15.23 0.77 -17.45
CA GLY A 544 14.58 -0.53 -17.36
C GLY A 544 13.28 -0.45 -16.55
N PRO A 545 13.06 -1.30 -15.54
CA PRO A 545 11.85 -1.24 -14.69
C PRO A 545 11.95 -0.23 -13.55
N ILE A 546 13.09 0.44 -13.36
CA ILE A 546 13.42 1.23 -12.19
C ILE A 546 13.08 2.71 -12.41
N VAL A 547 12.26 3.26 -11.53
CA VAL A 547 11.96 4.70 -11.50
C VAL A 547 13.17 5.46 -11.00
N LEU A 548 13.58 6.46 -11.76
CA LEU A 548 14.62 7.40 -11.39
C LEU A 548 13.99 8.66 -10.82
N ALA A 549 14.40 9.05 -9.64
CA ALA A 549 13.95 10.29 -9.00
C ALA A 549 15.10 11.29 -8.86
N ALA A 550 14.79 12.58 -8.93
CA ALA A 550 15.74 13.63 -8.64
C ALA A 550 16.03 13.68 -7.14
N GLU A 551 17.30 13.69 -6.78
CA GLU A 551 17.77 13.94 -5.42
C GLU A 551 17.75 15.46 -5.17
N LEU A 552 17.06 15.91 -4.10
CA LEU A 552 16.83 17.33 -3.83
C LEU A 552 17.44 17.80 -2.50
N GLY A 553 18.22 16.93 -1.82
CA GLY A 553 18.81 17.24 -0.54
C GLY A 553 17.85 17.10 0.64
N ALA A 554 18.35 17.38 1.85
CA ALA A 554 17.58 17.25 3.08
C ALA A 554 16.87 18.54 3.51
N ASP A 555 17.34 19.68 3.03
CA ASP A 555 16.79 21.00 3.38
C ASP A 555 15.39 21.21 2.79
N ASP A 556 14.63 22.10 3.40
CA ASP A 556 13.36 22.52 2.87
C ASP A 556 13.55 23.25 1.54
N ILE A 557 12.78 22.86 0.55
CA ILE A 557 12.80 23.46 -0.77
C ILE A 557 11.42 24.07 -1.08
N ASP A 558 11.42 25.15 -1.86
CA ASP A 558 10.20 25.65 -2.45
C ASP A 558 9.71 24.62 -3.50
N ASP A 559 8.56 24.03 -3.28
CA ASP A 559 7.94 23.03 -4.17
C ASP A 559 7.61 23.57 -5.56
N THR A 560 7.61 24.88 -5.73
CA THR A 560 7.42 25.58 -7.00
C THR A 560 8.73 25.86 -7.74
N PHE A 561 9.80 26.26 -7.02
CA PHE A 561 11.06 26.71 -7.60
C PHE A 561 12.23 25.77 -7.34
N GLY A 562 12.15 24.93 -6.30
CA GLY A 562 13.20 23.99 -5.91
C GLY A 562 13.14 22.64 -6.64
N VAL A 563 12.01 22.31 -7.26
CA VAL A 563 11.84 21.06 -7.99
C VAL A 563 12.27 21.23 -9.44
N PRO A 564 13.13 20.35 -9.98
CA PRO A 564 13.58 20.46 -11.36
C PRO A 564 12.46 20.17 -12.36
N VAL A 565 12.39 21.01 -13.40
CA VAL A 565 11.59 20.81 -14.60
C VAL A 565 12.51 20.70 -15.81
N PHE A 566 12.05 20.10 -16.91
CA PHE A 566 12.85 19.94 -18.12
C PHE A 566 12.31 20.79 -19.25
N VAL A 567 13.16 21.69 -19.74
CA VAL A 567 12.79 22.65 -20.78
C VAL A 567 13.40 22.24 -22.12
N ASN A 568 12.53 22.08 -23.11
CA ASN A 568 12.86 21.74 -24.49
C ASN A 568 13.79 20.51 -24.64
N PRO A 569 13.51 19.39 -23.90
CA PRO A 569 14.36 18.22 -23.96
C PRO A 569 14.21 17.51 -25.32
N ASP A 570 15.31 16.96 -25.82
CA ASP A 570 15.27 16.09 -27.02
C ASP A 570 14.51 14.80 -26.70
N LYS A 571 13.78 14.27 -27.66
CA LYS A 571 13.07 13.00 -27.53
C LYS A 571 14.01 11.81 -27.21
N LYS A 572 15.28 11.90 -27.61
CA LYS A 572 16.31 10.91 -27.26
C LYS A 572 16.94 11.28 -25.93
N LEU A 573 16.54 10.59 -24.88
CA LEU A 573 16.96 10.85 -23.50
C LEU A 573 18.47 10.84 -23.32
N GLU A 574 19.17 9.94 -24.04
CA GLU A 574 20.61 9.78 -23.97
C GLU A 574 21.37 11.02 -24.44
N LYS A 575 20.73 11.97 -25.13
CA LYS A 575 21.34 13.25 -25.50
C LYS A 575 21.55 14.16 -24.31
N TRP A 576 20.64 14.15 -23.35
CA TRP A 576 20.61 15.10 -22.23
C TRP A 576 20.60 14.44 -20.84
N ILE A 577 20.44 13.13 -20.73
CA ILE A 577 20.64 12.36 -19.49
C ILE A 577 21.94 11.55 -19.65
N LYS A 578 22.92 11.83 -18.80
CA LYS A 578 24.25 11.22 -18.85
C LYS A 578 24.53 10.43 -17.59
N PRO A 579 25.14 9.22 -17.69
CA PRO A 579 25.55 8.48 -16.52
C PRO A 579 26.61 9.26 -15.73
N VAL A 580 26.55 9.14 -14.40
CA VAL A 580 27.55 9.70 -13.49
C VAL A 580 28.66 8.66 -13.29
N GLU A 581 29.90 9.05 -13.59
CA GLU A 581 31.05 8.15 -13.46
C GLU A 581 31.20 7.64 -12.02
N GLY A 582 31.43 6.34 -11.88
CA GLY A 582 31.59 5.67 -10.58
C GLY A 582 30.32 5.50 -9.75
N LYS A 583 29.15 5.90 -10.25
CA LYS A 583 27.85 5.72 -9.59
C LYS A 583 26.91 4.90 -10.45
N GLN A 584 26.65 3.64 -10.05
CA GLN A 584 25.73 2.76 -10.78
C GLN A 584 24.31 3.32 -10.77
N MET A 585 23.64 3.23 -11.94
CA MET A 585 22.24 3.69 -12.16
C MET A 585 21.96 5.15 -11.76
N THR A 586 23.01 5.97 -11.66
CA THR A 586 22.91 7.38 -11.33
C THR A 586 23.22 8.20 -12.58
N PHE A 587 22.37 9.18 -12.84
CA PHE A 587 22.44 10.00 -14.05
C PHE A 587 22.34 11.48 -13.70
N ARG A 588 22.83 12.33 -14.60
CA ARG A 588 22.67 13.79 -14.50
C ARG A 588 22.10 14.34 -15.80
N THR A 589 21.13 15.22 -15.69
CA THR A 589 20.62 15.96 -16.84
C THR A 589 21.66 16.99 -17.30
N LYS A 590 21.56 17.43 -18.55
CA LYS A 590 22.48 18.42 -19.15
C LYS A 590 21.77 19.30 -20.17
N GLY A 591 21.73 20.60 -19.88
CA GLY A 591 21.21 21.64 -20.79
C GLY A 591 19.71 21.82 -20.76
N VAL A 592 18.97 21.03 -19.97
CA VAL A 592 17.50 21.04 -19.95
C VAL A 592 16.90 21.33 -18.56
N GLY A 593 17.64 21.06 -17.48
CA GLY A 593 17.13 21.23 -16.11
C GLY A 593 16.95 22.69 -15.71
N ARG A 594 15.88 23.01 -15.01
CA ARG A 594 15.59 24.30 -14.38
C ARG A 594 14.99 24.09 -12.99
N PRO A 595 15.38 24.84 -11.94
CA PRO A 595 16.41 25.89 -11.96
C PRO A 595 17.82 25.32 -12.16
N GLU A 596 18.05 24.05 -11.83
CA GLU A 596 19.33 23.35 -11.93
C GLU A 596 19.19 22.01 -12.65
N GLU A 597 20.34 21.45 -13.04
CA GLU A 597 20.38 20.12 -13.61
C GLU A 597 20.12 19.05 -12.54
N ALA A 598 19.22 18.12 -12.81
CA ALA A 598 18.82 17.08 -11.88
C ALA A 598 19.87 15.96 -11.77
N LEU A 599 20.14 15.52 -10.54
CA LEU A 599 20.81 14.27 -10.26
C LEU A 599 19.73 13.19 -10.06
N LEU A 600 19.69 12.20 -10.95
CA LEU A 600 18.67 11.15 -11.00
C LEU A 600 19.23 9.84 -10.45
N SER A 601 18.59 9.27 -9.44
CA SER A 601 18.97 7.99 -8.81
C SER A 601 17.76 7.07 -8.67
N PRO A 602 17.96 5.74 -8.52
CA PRO A 602 16.88 4.82 -8.24
C PRO A 602 16.06 5.22 -7.02
N LEU A 603 14.74 5.35 -7.17
CA LEU A 603 13.85 5.80 -6.10
C LEU A 603 13.96 4.97 -4.81
N TYR A 604 14.20 3.65 -4.94
CA TYR A 604 14.37 2.76 -3.77
C TYR A 604 15.68 3.02 -2.98
N LYS A 605 16.64 3.76 -3.55
CA LYS A 605 17.89 4.17 -2.87
C LYS A 605 17.78 5.52 -2.15
N ILE A 606 16.68 6.26 -2.36
CA ILE A 606 16.45 7.58 -1.75
C ILE A 606 15.55 7.40 -0.52
N TYR A 607 16.08 7.59 0.70
CA TYR A 607 15.34 7.39 1.94
C TYR A 607 15.54 8.48 3.00
N ASN A 608 16.56 9.34 2.86
CA ASN A 608 16.93 10.34 3.87
C ASN A 608 16.95 11.79 3.32
N GLN A 609 16.32 12.00 2.18
CA GLN A 609 16.28 13.30 1.52
C GLN A 609 14.99 13.48 0.70
N ARG A 610 14.75 14.70 0.28
CA ARG A 610 13.65 15.06 -0.61
C ARG A 610 13.91 14.57 -2.03
N TYR A 611 12.85 14.35 -2.78
CA TYR A 611 12.94 13.85 -4.15
C TYR A 611 11.78 14.30 -5.04
N ALA A 612 11.96 14.13 -6.34
CA ALA A 612 10.87 14.20 -7.32
C ALA A 612 10.94 12.98 -8.25
N ALA A 613 9.84 12.22 -8.34
CA ALA A 613 9.70 11.07 -9.24
C ALA A 613 8.99 11.43 -10.56
N TYR A 614 8.19 12.49 -10.54
CA TYR A 614 7.53 13.06 -11.71
C TYR A 614 8.05 14.46 -12.00
N PHE A 615 8.15 14.79 -13.27
CA PHE A 615 8.71 16.04 -13.78
C PHE A 615 7.75 16.69 -14.77
N ASP A 616 7.75 18.01 -14.81
CA ASP A 616 7.10 18.76 -15.86
C ASP A 616 8.07 18.95 -17.04
N PHE A 617 7.57 18.74 -18.25
CA PHE A 617 8.27 18.86 -19.53
C PHE A 617 7.69 20.03 -20.28
N PHE A 618 8.46 21.12 -20.44
CA PHE A 618 8.01 22.36 -21.05
C PHE A 618 8.70 22.62 -22.39
N THR A 619 8.00 23.34 -23.27
CA THR A 619 8.65 24.09 -24.36
C THR A 619 9.28 25.36 -23.79
N GLU A 620 10.14 26.07 -24.55
CA GLU A 620 10.67 27.36 -24.13
C GLU A 620 9.56 28.40 -23.92
N GLU A 621 8.50 28.36 -24.73
CA GLU A 621 7.35 29.24 -24.61
C GLU A 621 6.56 28.93 -23.32
N ASP A 622 6.22 27.67 -23.06
CA ASP A 622 5.51 27.28 -21.85
C ASP A 622 6.31 27.63 -20.59
N TRP A 623 7.62 27.40 -20.62
CA TRP A 623 8.50 27.75 -19.50
C TRP A 623 8.53 29.26 -19.26
N THR A 624 8.63 30.05 -20.33
CA THR A 624 8.60 31.51 -20.23
C THR A 624 7.29 32.01 -19.61
N ASN A 625 6.17 31.40 -20.00
CA ASN A 625 4.87 31.75 -19.45
C ASN A 625 4.76 31.31 -17.97
N LYS A 626 5.24 30.10 -17.64
CA LYS A 626 5.26 29.58 -16.27
C LYS A 626 6.14 30.44 -15.35
N GLN A 627 7.30 30.90 -15.81
CA GLN A 627 8.14 31.83 -15.05
C GLN A 627 7.42 33.14 -14.73
N LYS A 628 6.62 33.68 -15.68
CA LYS A 628 5.83 34.88 -15.42
C LYS A 628 4.77 34.64 -14.35
N GLU A 629 4.10 33.51 -14.44
CA GLU A 629 3.13 33.06 -13.42
C GLU A 629 3.77 32.92 -12.03
N TYR A 630 4.92 32.27 -11.93
CA TYR A 630 5.69 32.15 -10.69
C TYR A 630 6.12 33.50 -10.12
N LYS A 631 6.69 34.37 -10.96
CA LYS A 631 7.08 35.74 -10.54
C LYS A 631 5.88 36.52 -10.03
N LYS A 632 4.73 36.42 -10.69
CA LYS A 632 3.49 37.06 -10.25
C LYS A 632 3.05 36.54 -8.89
N ARG A 633 3.01 35.19 -8.70
CA ARG A 633 2.64 34.58 -7.42
C ARG A 633 3.58 35.00 -6.29
N LEU A 634 4.89 34.95 -6.53
CA LEU A 634 5.87 35.38 -5.55
C LEU A 634 5.72 36.87 -5.18
N GLN A 635 5.37 37.73 -6.16
CA GLN A 635 5.12 39.13 -5.88
C GLN A 635 3.82 39.33 -5.08
N GLU A 636 2.77 38.57 -5.37
CA GLU A 636 1.52 38.56 -4.61
C GLU A 636 1.75 38.10 -3.18
N GLU A 637 2.52 37.04 -2.96
CA GLU A 637 2.90 36.52 -1.63
C GLU A 637 3.71 37.55 -0.84
N LYS A 638 4.68 38.23 -1.46
CA LYS A 638 5.46 39.33 -0.85
C LYS A 638 4.58 40.50 -0.47
N ASP A 639 3.63 40.90 -1.35
CA ASP A 639 2.67 41.96 -1.05
C ASP A 639 1.81 41.60 0.14
N ILE A 640 1.22 40.38 0.17
CA ILE A 640 0.43 39.88 1.30
C ILE A 640 1.27 39.89 2.58
N ALA A 641 2.48 39.36 2.53
CA ALA A 641 3.37 39.30 3.69
C ALA A 641 3.68 40.69 4.25
N SER A 642 3.98 41.65 3.38
CA SER A 642 4.32 43.05 3.78
C SER A 642 3.12 43.79 4.41
N ARG A 643 1.90 43.44 4.05
CA ARG A 643 0.67 44.04 4.55
C ARG A 643 0.08 43.28 5.76
N THR A 644 0.56 42.06 6.07
CA THR A 644 0.01 41.23 7.15
C THR A 644 0.19 41.92 8.48
N ILE A 645 -0.92 42.10 9.19
CA ILE A 645 -0.97 42.57 10.58
C ILE A 645 -0.93 41.34 11.49
N ASP A 646 -1.76 40.33 11.18
CA ASP A 646 -1.86 39.10 11.93
C ASP A 646 -2.18 37.89 11.02
N TRP A 647 -1.82 36.69 11.50
CA TRP A 647 -2.00 35.45 10.74
C TRP A 647 -2.30 34.29 11.67
N VAL A 648 -3.34 33.52 11.36
CA VAL A 648 -3.73 32.30 12.08
C VAL A 648 -3.33 31.07 11.28
N GLY A 649 -2.46 30.26 11.84
CA GLY A 649 -2.18 28.89 11.36
C GLY A 649 -3.32 27.96 11.73
N ILE A 650 -4.34 27.88 10.87
CA ILE A 650 -5.54 27.09 11.13
C ILE A 650 -5.20 25.60 11.18
N GLY A 651 -5.64 24.92 12.26
CA GLY A 651 -5.29 23.52 12.50
C GLY A 651 -3.95 23.31 13.19
N GLU A 652 -3.15 24.35 13.37
CA GLU A 652 -1.89 24.31 14.12
C GLU A 652 -2.16 24.65 15.59
N HIS A 653 -1.99 23.69 16.47
CA HIS A 653 -2.38 23.82 17.89
C HIS A 653 -1.84 25.06 18.59
N GLN A 654 -0.58 25.42 18.33
CA GLN A 654 0.04 26.59 18.99
C GLN A 654 -0.56 27.87 18.44
N SER A 655 -0.63 28.03 17.13
CA SER A 655 -1.19 29.22 16.49
C SER A 655 -2.65 29.43 16.86
N GLU A 656 -3.48 28.37 16.82
CA GLU A 656 -4.89 28.44 17.22
C GLU A 656 -5.06 28.82 18.70
N ARG A 657 -4.18 28.32 19.59
CA ARG A 657 -4.19 28.67 21.02
C ARG A 657 -3.81 30.14 21.25
N ASP A 658 -2.79 30.63 20.56
CA ASP A 658 -2.35 32.02 20.66
C ASP A 658 -3.45 32.99 20.19
N HIS A 659 -4.31 32.53 19.26
CA HIS A 659 -5.47 33.28 18.75
C HIS A 659 -6.77 32.92 19.48
N LEU A 660 -6.70 32.33 20.66
CA LEU A 660 -7.83 32.03 21.55
C LEU A 660 -8.99 31.31 20.81
N VAL A 661 -8.65 30.26 20.05
CA VAL A 661 -9.65 29.49 19.31
C VAL A 661 -10.80 29.00 20.19
N GLU A 662 -12.03 29.29 19.78
CA GLU A 662 -13.24 28.68 20.33
C GLU A 662 -14.05 28.10 19.20
N SER A 663 -14.45 26.83 19.33
CA SER A 663 -15.21 26.18 18.27
C SER A 663 -16.24 25.19 18.78
N LYS A 664 -17.29 24.99 18.00
CA LYS A 664 -18.31 23.97 18.21
C LYS A 664 -18.66 23.33 16.88
N ILE A 665 -18.68 22.00 16.82
CA ILE A 665 -18.93 21.19 15.61
C ILE A 665 -18.03 21.65 14.43
N SER A 666 -16.72 21.71 14.69
CA SER A 666 -15.69 22.15 13.76
C SER A 666 -14.54 21.13 13.78
N TYR A 667 -14.08 20.73 12.61
CA TYR A 667 -13.07 19.69 12.45
C TYR A 667 -11.90 20.17 11.61
N VAL A 668 -10.71 19.64 11.90
CA VAL A 668 -9.49 19.95 11.16
C VAL A 668 -9.34 19.00 10.00
N TYR A 669 -8.91 19.52 8.85
CA TYR A 669 -8.64 18.79 7.62
C TYR A 669 -7.25 19.14 7.08
N ASN A 670 -6.67 18.23 6.32
CA ASN A 670 -5.47 18.47 5.56
C ASN A 670 -5.78 18.30 4.06
N GLN A 671 -5.49 19.31 3.27
CA GLN A 671 -5.63 19.29 1.82
C GLN A 671 -4.31 19.72 1.19
N GLY A 672 -3.65 18.82 0.46
CA GLY A 672 -2.40 19.12 -0.21
C GLY A 672 -1.30 19.69 0.71
N GLY A 673 -1.19 19.16 1.93
CA GLY A 673 -0.23 19.62 2.94
C GLY A 673 -0.64 20.87 3.71
N ARG A 674 -1.78 21.49 3.37
CA ARG A 674 -2.28 22.68 4.07
C ARG A 674 -3.42 22.30 5.01
N MET A 675 -3.28 22.69 6.27
CA MET A 675 -4.30 22.48 7.29
C MET A 675 -5.43 23.49 7.13
N GLY A 676 -6.65 23.06 7.42
CA GLY A 676 -7.84 23.90 7.43
C GLY A 676 -8.88 23.39 8.41
N ARG A 677 -9.93 24.15 8.63
CA ARG A 677 -11.00 23.81 9.57
C ARG A 677 -12.37 24.11 8.96
N ASP A 678 -13.29 23.13 9.04
CA ASP A 678 -14.70 23.34 8.68
C ASP A 678 -15.51 23.88 9.85
N VAL A 679 -16.73 24.31 9.57
CA VAL A 679 -17.77 24.52 10.59
C VAL A 679 -19.06 23.93 10.05
N ARG A 680 -19.62 22.96 10.76
CA ARG A 680 -20.87 22.30 10.36
C ARG A 680 -22.10 23.05 10.88
N ALA A 681 -23.26 22.67 10.38
CA ALA A 681 -24.54 23.28 10.79
C ALA A 681 -24.66 23.32 12.31
N GLU A 682 -25.18 24.44 12.85
CA GLU A 682 -25.32 24.73 14.29
C GLU A 682 -23.99 24.86 15.07
N GLY A 683 -22.85 24.83 14.35
CA GLY A 683 -21.51 25.05 14.88
C GLY A 683 -21.08 26.52 14.80
N PHE A 684 -19.91 26.79 15.32
CA PHE A 684 -19.18 28.04 15.15
C PHE A 684 -17.67 27.86 15.25
N LEU A 685 -16.93 28.82 14.74
CA LEU A 685 -15.49 28.93 14.89
C LEU A 685 -15.13 30.40 15.13
N HIS A 686 -14.36 30.66 16.18
CA HIS A 686 -13.93 32.00 16.58
C HIS A 686 -12.41 32.04 16.72
N TYR A 687 -11.82 33.17 16.31
CA TYR A 687 -10.43 33.53 16.57
C TYR A 687 -10.35 34.98 17.03
N GLN A 688 -9.42 35.27 17.94
CA GLN A 688 -9.05 36.65 18.26
C GLN A 688 -7.81 37.01 17.43
N VAL A 689 -7.88 38.11 16.67
CA VAL A 689 -6.81 38.53 15.77
C VAL A 689 -6.51 40.02 15.97
N ALA A 690 -5.24 40.38 15.74
CA ALA A 690 -4.83 41.78 15.76
C ALA A 690 -5.33 42.53 14.52
N VAL A 691 -5.60 43.82 14.69
CA VAL A 691 -6.03 44.73 13.63
C VAL A 691 -5.34 46.08 13.79
N ASN A 692 -5.31 46.85 12.75
CA ASN A 692 -4.84 48.26 12.79
C ASN A 692 -5.94 49.12 13.45
N PRO A 693 -5.69 49.72 14.63
CA PRO A 693 -6.66 50.53 15.33
C PRO A 693 -7.00 51.87 14.62
N GLU A 694 -6.22 52.27 13.67
CA GLU A 694 -6.47 53.46 12.86
C GLU A 694 -7.47 53.25 11.69
N GLY A 695 -7.95 51.98 11.54
CA GLY A 695 -8.82 51.58 10.44
C GLY A 695 -8.02 51.07 9.23
N LYS A 696 -8.69 50.98 8.07
CA LYS A 696 -8.10 50.47 6.80
C LYS A 696 -7.57 49.04 6.93
N ASN A 697 -8.42 48.15 7.44
CA ASN A 697 -8.12 46.74 7.53
C ASN A 697 -8.80 45.96 6.41
N GLU A 698 -8.17 44.87 6.01
CA GLU A 698 -8.69 43.85 5.08
C GLU A 698 -8.57 42.46 5.69
N LEU A 699 -9.62 41.65 5.57
CA LEU A 699 -9.60 40.25 5.93
C LEU A 699 -9.32 39.41 4.70
N MET A 700 -8.29 38.60 4.75
CA MET A 700 -7.99 37.59 3.74
C MET A 700 -8.36 36.19 4.27
N LEU A 701 -9.17 35.47 3.51
CA LEU A 701 -9.52 34.06 3.76
C LEU A 701 -9.05 33.21 2.59
N THR A 702 -8.48 32.04 2.88
CA THR A 702 -8.04 31.07 1.88
C THR A 702 -9.01 29.89 1.83
N PHE A 703 -9.42 29.51 0.63
CA PHE A 703 -10.32 28.39 0.34
C PHE A 703 -9.68 27.41 -0.65
N TRP A 704 -10.21 26.17 -0.68
CA TRP A 704 -9.90 25.21 -1.72
C TRP A 704 -10.91 25.31 -2.86
N GLY A 705 -10.43 25.44 -4.09
CA GLY A 705 -11.27 25.75 -5.25
C GLY A 705 -12.17 24.61 -5.73
N SER A 706 -11.97 23.38 -5.24
CA SER A 706 -12.88 22.26 -5.51
C SER A 706 -13.89 22.02 -4.39
N ASP A 707 -13.95 22.87 -3.36
CA ASP A 707 -14.99 22.79 -2.35
C ASP A 707 -16.33 23.15 -2.96
N SER A 708 -17.30 22.24 -2.83
CA SER A 708 -18.63 22.40 -3.41
C SER A 708 -19.73 21.93 -2.44
N GLY A 709 -20.97 22.31 -2.71
CA GLY A 709 -22.14 21.96 -1.92
C GLY A 709 -22.81 23.17 -1.26
N HIS A 710 -23.56 22.94 -0.20
CA HIS A 710 -24.24 24.01 0.56
C HIS A 710 -23.26 24.67 1.53
N LEU A 711 -22.38 25.54 0.99
CA LEU A 711 -21.33 26.23 1.74
C LEU A 711 -21.67 27.72 1.84
N GLN A 712 -22.45 28.09 2.86
CA GLN A 712 -22.80 29.49 3.08
C GLN A 712 -22.75 29.82 4.57
N PHE A 713 -22.06 30.92 4.92
CA PHE A 713 -21.85 31.32 6.30
C PHE A 713 -21.65 32.83 6.43
N ASP A 714 -21.93 33.32 7.61
CA ASP A 714 -21.67 34.71 8.00
C ASP A 714 -20.29 34.82 8.64
N VAL A 715 -19.56 35.89 8.29
CA VAL A 715 -18.37 36.36 9.00
C VAL A 715 -18.73 37.52 9.87
N LEU A 716 -18.49 37.38 11.19
CA LEU A 716 -18.79 38.42 12.15
C LEU A 716 -17.50 38.98 12.75
N ILE A 717 -17.53 40.27 13.09
CA ILE A 717 -16.49 40.93 13.91
C ILE A 717 -17.16 41.40 15.19
N ASP A 718 -16.67 40.93 16.34
CA ASP A 718 -17.24 41.21 17.69
C ASP A 718 -18.76 41.02 17.75
N GLY A 719 -19.25 39.97 17.10
CA GLY A 719 -20.68 39.59 17.08
C GLY A 719 -21.55 40.36 16.07
N LYS A 720 -20.98 41.30 15.29
CA LYS A 720 -21.71 42.01 14.23
C LYS A 720 -21.36 41.40 12.86
N VAL A 721 -22.38 41.13 12.07
CA VAL A 721 -22.16 40.58 10.71
C VAL A 721 -21.38 41.60 9.86
N MET A 722 -20.22 41.17 9.37
CA MET A 722 -19.40 41.92 8.43
C MET A 722 -19.78 41.57 6.97
N THR A 723 -19.88 40.28 6.68
CA THR A 723 -20.23 39.79 5.34
C THR A 723 -20.79 38.37 5.39
N ASN A 724 -21.55 38.02 4.33
CA ASN A 724 -21.99 36.64 4.09
C ASN A 724 -21.17 36.07 2.94
N ILE A 725 -20.66 34.85 3.09
CA ILE A 725 -19.82 34.17 2.11
C ILE A 725 -20.53 32.93 1.62
N THR A 726 -20.62 32.79 0.29
CA THR A 726 -20.90 31.51 -0.38
C THR A 726 -19.62 31.06 -1.04
N VAL A 727 -19.20 29.83 -0.75
CA VAL A 727 -18.04 29.18 -1.39
C VAL A 727 -18.55 28.37 -2.57
N THR A 728 -17.96 28.58 -3.73
CA THR A 728 -18.29 27.92 -4.98
C THR A 728 -17.00 27.36 -5.61
N ASP A 729 -17.15 26.47 -6.58
CA ASP A 729 -16.03 25.90 -7.35
C ASP A 729 -15.41 26.98 -8.28
N GLU A 730 -14.60 27.88 -7.70
CA GLU A 730 -14.02 29.01 -8.44
C GLU A 730 -12.68 28.70 -9.12
N LYS A 731 -11.86 27.81 -8.52
CA LYS A 731 -10.52 27.44 -9.04
C LYS A 731 -10.26 25.96 -8.77
N PRO A 732 -10.86 25.04 -9.51
CA PRO A 732 -10.71 23.62 -9.29
C PRO A 732 -9.23 23.18 -9.15
N GLY A 733 -8.91 22.38 -8.12
CA GLY A 733 -7.58 21.83 -7.89
C GLY A 733 -6.55 22.83 -7.33
N ALA A 734 -6.94 24.04 -6.89
CA ALA A 734 -6.02 25.04 -6.35
C ALA A 734 -6.58 25.79 -5.15
N PHE A 735 -5.69 26.24 -4.27
CA PHE A 735 -6.05 27.22 -3.24
C PHE A 735 -6.21 28.60 -3.85
N TYR A 736 -7.15 29.37 -3.30
CA TYR A 736 -7.35 30.76 -3.69
C TYR A 736 -7.72 31.63 -2.51
N ASN A 737 -7.33 32.91 -2.58
CA ASN A 737 -7.59 33.90 -1.55
C ASN A 737 -8.77 34.80 -1.94
N ARG A 738 -9.64 35.08 -0.98
CA ARG A 738 -10.69 36.13 -1.08
C ARG A 738 -10.38 37.23 -0.08
N PHE A 739 -10.56 38.48 -0.49
CA PHE A 739 -10.25 39.64 0.30
C PHE A 739 -11.52 40.41 0.58
N PHE A 740 -11.70 40.84 1.83
CA PHE A 740 -12.88 41.54 2.30
C PHE A 740 -12.45 42.79 3.08
N ALA A 741 -12.83 43.96 2.64
CA ALA A 741 -12.60 45.19 3.42
C ALA A 741 -13.34 45.12 4.75
N ILE A 742 -12.65 45.39 5.83
CA ILE A 742 -13.25 45.49 7.15
C ILE A 742 -13.73 46.94 7.37
N PRO A 743 -15.03 47.16 7.65
CA PRO A 743 -15.52 48.50 7.93
C PRO A 743 -14.79 49.15 9.12
N ASP A 744 -14.31 50.39 8.94
CA ASP A 744 -13.53 51.06 9.98
C ASP A 744 -14.26 51.15 11.32
N GLU A 745 -15.57 51.32 11.32
CA GLU A 745 -16.41 51.37 12.53
C GLU A 745 -16.39 50.06 13.38
N MET A 746 -15.91 48.97 12.79
CA MET A 746 -15.79 47.69 13.52
C MET A 746 -14.43 47.56 14.23
N VAL A 747 -13.43 48.32 13.83
CA VAL A 747 -12.02 48.15 14.28
C VAL A 747 -11.39 49.40 14.89
N LEU A 748 -11.91 50.61 14.61
CA LEU A 748 -11.34 51.84 15.13
C LEU A 748 -11.17 51.82 16.67
N GLY A 749 -9.92 52.11 17.09
CA GLY A 749 -9.53 52.14 18.51
C GLY A 749 -9.35 50.78 19.16
N LYS A 750 -9.38 49.69 18.40
CA LYS A 750 -9.16 48.33 18.88
C LYS A 750 -7.83 47.77 18.35
N GLU A 751 -7.06 47.15 19.21
CA GLU A 751 -5.85 46.40 18.82
C GLU A 751 -6.19 44.96 18.34
N ASN A 752 -7.27 44.39 18.90
CA ASN A 752 -7.72 43.04 18.57
C ASN A 752 -9.21 42.99 18.39
N VAL A 753 -9.69 42.09 17.55
CA VAL A 753 -11.11 41.80 17.33
C VAL A 753 -11.35 40.28 17.29
N ARG A 754 -12.59 39.88 17.64
CA ARG A 754 -13.03 38.48 17.50
C ARG A 754 -13.64 38.30 16.13
N ILE A 755 -13.02 37.47 15.29
CA ILE A 755 -13.60 37.02 14.03
C ILE A 755 -14.34 35.71 14.26
N SER A 756 -15.58 35.64 13.75
CA SER A 756 -16.44 34.46 13.89
C SER A 756 -16.96 33.98 12.56
N PHE A 757 -16.96 32.66 12.37
CA PHE A 757 -17.53 31.98 11.20
C PHE A 757 -18.74 31.18 11.66
N ILE A 758 -19.93 31.55 11.18
CA ILE A 758 -21.20 30.95 11.59
C ILE A 758 -21.98 30.51 10.35
N PRO A 759 -22.20 29.21 10.15
CA PRO A 759 -23.03 28.72 9.06
C PRO A 759 -24.43 29.30 9.06
N THR A 760 -24.95 29.66 7.89
CA THR A 760 -26.36 30.03 7.76
C THR A 760 -27.27 28.78 7.94
N PRO A 761 -28.51 28.90 8.33
CA PRO A 761 -29.40 27.78 8.59
C PRO A 761 -29.45 26.76 7.45
N GLY A 762 -29.20 25.49 7.77
CA GLY A 762 -29.16 24.38 6.79
C GLY A 762 -27.87 24.27 5.95
N ASN A 763 -26.89 25.16 6.19
CA ASN A 763 -25.61 25.18 5.50
C ASN A 763 -24.45 24.81 6.42
N ARG A 764 -23.24 24.73 5.84
CA ARG A 764 -21.96 24.64 6.56
C ARG A 764 -21.04 25.77 6.06
N ALA A 765 -20.13 26.24 6.89
CA ALA A 765 -18.98 26.97 6.38
C ALA A 765 -18.08 25.97 5.66
N GLY A 766 -17.58 26.30 4.49
CA GLY A 766 -16.55 25.53 3.81
C GLY A 766 -15.29 25.43 4.66
N ILE A 767 -14.34 24.60 4.25
CA ILE A 767 -13.08 24.52 4.96
C ILE A 767 -12.29 25.80 4.73
N ILE A 768 -11.89 26.46 5.82
CA ILE A 768 -11.05 27.67 5.79
C ILE A 768 -9.62 27.23 6.01
N TYR A 769 -8.75 27.47 5.03
CA TYR A 769 -7.34 27.05 5.02
C TYR A 769 -6.37 28.17 5.38
N GLY A 770 -6.83 29.37 5.59
CA GLY A 770 -6.01 30.50 6.02
C GLY A 770 -6.83 31.71 6.39
N LEU A 771 -6.36 32.43 7.40
CA LEU A 771 -6.91 33.67 7.87
C LEU A 771 -5.78 34.67 8.10
N ARG A 772 -5.90 35.87 7.52
CA ARG A 772 -5.01 36.99 7.80
C ARG A 772 -5.80 38.30 7.91
N THR A 773 -5.33 39.15 8.78
CA THR A 773 -5.67 40.58 8.76
C THR A 773 -4.55 41.33 8.10
N LEU A 774 -4.90 42.29 7.22
CA LEU A 774 -3.94 42.99 6.39
C LEU A 774 -4.19 44.50 6.49
N HIS A 775 -3.16 45.30 6.35
CA HIS A 775 -3.35 46.72 5.98
C HIS A 775 -4.00 46.82 4.59
N SER A 776 -5.09 47.61 4.47
CA SER A 776 -5.75 47.78 3.19
C SER A 776 -4.89 48.63 2.25
N ASN A 777 -4.86 48.25 0.97
CA ASN A 777 -4.20 49.02 -0.09
C ASN A 777 -5.06 50.23 -0.57
N LYS A 778 -6.27 50.41 -0.05
CA LYS A 778 -7.22 51.47 -0.49
C LYS A 778 -7.33 52.62 0.50
#